data_91aa7c2dbc04f4c57a17f59c4418f595
#
_entry.id   91aa7c2dbc04f4c57a17f59c4418f595
#
_cell.length_a   1.000
_cell.length_b   1.000
_cell.length_c   1.000
_cell.angle_alpha   90.00
_cell.angle_beta   90.00
_cell.angle_gamma   90.00
#
_symmetry.space_group_name_H-M   'P 1'
#
loop_
_entity.id
_entity.type
_entity.pdbx_description
1 polymer ?
#
loop_
_entity_poly.entity_id
_entity_poly.type
_entity_poly.pdbx_seq_one_letter_code
_entity_poly.pdbx_strand_id
1 'polypeptide(L)'
;MRKRVLLSLCFTGAIAANLGPSRADESAKKLLTPDLAITLRSQSDLRFSPDGRRVAFVATEPLKGTAARSHIWVLDVTSQQVRQFTFSEKSEFAPRWSPDGQTLAFLSNRGEETQIYFLSIDGGEAQAITEGKRSVESFAWSPDGKQIAFTAPEAKTDDEEKKEKDKDDAHVVDKDDKPAGLWLLDVDSRKLRKLVPRPWQFSEIAWVPSGEQLIVSATDHPESYEHTKRIFSVNLADGKLTQLLAPSGPFFNVRVSRDGKWISFIACRVDGPWPHDLFVAPIAGGAPKNLTAESIDRPIESYIWRPDGTIIAVIEDGFRSELRRIGLDGRVINLSPLPVNPESFDFSTTSDSEYAFSGGTATEPNEIWLATGSSAATRVSEFNKEWSTVKLVKPELFRFKSFDGAVIEGALLLPANYDGHSKLPLITLIHGGPCWRWSDTVENWGQLLAGHGYGIFYPNIRGSTGYGQKFLEMNRADWGYGDFKDVMAGVDALIARGVADPNRLGIGGWSYGGYMSEWAITQTDRFKVAVSGAGLANLISEFATENEPAYDEWYFGQPYDKPEGFLRSSPFMYMKNAKTPTLILQGENDTNDPLGQSQELYRALKHYGVRAELVQYPREPHGPQEEKHNLDILNRILHWYDENLK
;
A
#
# COMPACT_ATOMS: atom_id res chain seq x y z
N MET A 1 26.33 -65.03 46.05
CA MET A 1 24.90 -64.92 45.92
C MET A 1 24.44 -63.55 46.42
N ARG A 2 24.26 -62.57 45.58
CA ARG A 2 23.57 -61.34 45.91
C ARG A 2 22.86 -60.87 44.64
N LYS A 3 21.51 -60.90 44.64
CA LYS A 3 20.67 -60.44 43.58
C LYS A 3 20.67 -58.89 43.55
N ARG A 4 20.96 -58.28 42.40
CA ARG A 4 20.75 -56.86 42.13
C ARG A 4 19.40 -56.70 41.45
N VAL A 5 18.53 -55.94 42.08
CA VAL A 5 17.25 -55.48 41.53
C VAL A 5 17.53 -54.22 40.73
N LEU A 6 17.19 -54.20 39.42
CA LEU A 6 17.16 -52.98 38.58
C LEU A 6 15.78 -52.31 38.75
N LEU A 7 15.78 -51.09 39.25
CA LEU A 7 14.62 -50.20 39.18
C LEU A 7 14.67 -49.51 37.78
N SER A 8 13.62 -49.76 36.99
CA SER A 8 13.35 -49.04 35.74
C SER A 8 12.51 -47.80 36.06
N LEU A 9 13.09 -46.60 35.88
CA LEU A 9 12.36 -45.34 35.91
C LEU A 9 11.75 -45.06 34.51
N CYS A 10 10.44 -45.19 34.40
CA CYS A 10 9.69 -44.68 33.25
C CYS A 10 9.56 -43.16 33.36
N PHE A 11 10.24 -42.42 32.49
CA PHE A 11 9.97 -41.01 32.23
C PHE A 11 8.79 -40.92 31.23
N THR A 12 7.63 -40.56 31.73
CA THR A 12 6.49 -40.11 30.89
C THR A 12 6.70 -38.66 30.52
N GLY A 13 7.27 -38.44 29.32
CA GLY A 13 7.30 -37.12 28.69
C GLY A 13 5.88 -36.75 28.23
N ALA A 14 5.30 -35.75 28.84
CA ALA A 14 4.07 -35.13 28.34
C ALA A 14 4.40 -34.34 27.07
N ILE A 15 4.01 -34.88 25.92
CA ILE A 15 3.97 -34.13 24.65
C ILE A 15 2.77 -33.19 24.77
N ALA A 16 3.03 -31.90 24.98
CA ALA A 16 2.01 -30.86 24.83
C ALA A 16 1.67 -30.78 23.34
N ALA A 17 0.61 -31.45 22.94
CA ALA A 17 0.01 -31.25 21.64
C ALA A 17 -0.59 -29.84 21.63
N ASN A 18 -0.08 -28.98 20.76
CA ASN A 18 -0.76 -27.74 20.39
C ASN A 18 -2.09 -28.13 19.71
N LEU A 19 -3.14 -28.24 20.48
CA LEU A 19 -4.51 -28.36 19.99
C LEU A 19 -4.86 -26.99 19.45
N GLY A 20 -4.93 -26.87 18.14
CA GLY A 20 -5.61 -25.77 17.47
C GLY A 20 -7.02 -25.58 18.04
N PRO A 21 -7.66 -24.41 17.87
CA PRO A 21 -8.95 -24.10 18.47
C PRO A 21 -9.95 -25.21 18.24
N SER A 22 -10.65 -25.64 19.28
CA SER A 22 -11.58 -26.76 19.22
C SER A 22 -12.75 -26.41 18.29
N ARG A 23 -13.26 -27.39 17.57
CA ARG A 23 -14.40 -27.25 16.64
C ARG A 23 -15.65 -26.59 17.27
N ALA A 24 -15.76 -26.60 18.60
CA ALA A 24 -16.82 -25.92 19.38
C ALA A 24 -16.62 -24.40 19.44
N ASP A 25 -15.36 -23.92 19.38
CA ASP A 25 -15.02 -22.48 19.45
C ASP A 25 -15.30 -21.77 18.10
N GLU A 26 -15.11 -22.46 16.98
CA GLU A 26 -15.42 -21.92 15.65
C GLU A 26 -16.93 -21.79 15.37
N SER A 27 -17.78 -22.64 15.97
CA SER A 27 -19.23 -22.57 15.78
C SER A 27 -19.88 -21.36 16.46
N ALA A 28 -19.19 -20.71 17.40
CA ALA A 28 -19.65 -19.52 18.14
C ALA A 28 -19.28 -18.19 17.44
N LYS A 29 -18.40 -18.21 16.44
CA LYS A 29 -17.98 -17.00 15.74
C LYS A 29 -19.08 -16.45 14.84
N LYS A 30 -19.18 -15.13 14.77
CA LYS A 30 -20.17 -14.39 13.96
C LYS A 30 -19.64 -14.20 12.53
N LEU A 31 -20.55 -14.09 11.58
CA LEU A 31 -20.20 -13.66 10.23
C LEU A 31 -19.73 -12.20 10.24
N LEU A 32 -18.86 -11.83 9.32
CA LEU A 32 -18.49 -10.44 9.09
C LEU A 32 -19.73 -9.66 8.64
N THR A 33 -19.95 -8.51 9.23
CA THR A 33 -21.01 -7.56 8.85
C THR A 33 -20.37 -6.28 8.30
N PRO A 34 -21.08 -5.49 7.47
CA PRO A 34 -20.58 -4.19 7.00
C PRO A 34 -20.11 -3.27 8.14
N ASP A 35 -20.88 -3.19 9.25
CA ASP A 35 -20.50 -2.38 10.41
C ASP A 35 -19.18 -2.81 11.05
N LEU A 36 -18.92 -4.11 11.10
CA LEU A 36 -17.68 -4.62 11.68
C LEU A 36 -16.52 -4.48 10.67
N ALA A 37 -16.78 -4.64 9.37
CA ALA A 37 -15.76 -4.53 8.32
C ALA A 37 -15.06 -3.16 8.29
N ILE A 38 -15.76 -2.10 8.68
CA ILE A 38 -15.18 -0.74 8.74
C ILE A 38 -14.47 -0.43 10.06
N THR A 39 -14.38 -1.39 11.00
CA THR A 39 -13.72 -1.18 12.29
C THR A 39 -12.25 -1.61 12.33
N LEU A 40 -11.70 -2.02 11.21
CA LEU A 40 -10.32 -2.52 11.13
C LEU A 40 -9.32 -1.39 11.42
N ARG A 41 -8.38 -1.67 12.35
CA ARG A 41 -7.24 -0.79 12.65
C ARG A 41 -6.01 -1.26 11.92
N SER A 42 -5.22 -0.32 11.43
CA SER A 42 -3.92 -0.61 10.81
C SER A 42 -2.77 -0.04 11.63
N GLN A 43 -1.57 -0.64 11.48
CA GLN A 43 -0.35 -0.18 12.14
C GLN A 43 0.74 -0.05 11.09
N SER A 44 1.46 1.08 11.09
CA SER A 44 2.45 1.42 10.08
C SER A 44 3.62 2.23 10.63
N ASP A 45 4.61 2.51 9.78
CA ASP A 45 5.76 3.39 10.04
C ASP A 45 6.48 3.08 11.36
N LEU A 46 6.86 1.80 11.56
CA LEU A 46 7.60 1.36 12.73
C LEU A 46 9.02 1.94 12.74
N ARG A 47 9.48 2.42 13.91
CA ARG A 47 10.82 2.99 14.10
C ARG A 47 11.40 2.60 15.45
N PHE A 48 12.49 1.83 15.45
CA PHE A 48 13.28 1.60 16.65
C PHE A 48 13.94 2.88 17.15
N SER A 49 13.94 3.07 18.46
CA SER A 49 14.79 4.08 19.10
C SER A 49 16.26 3.77 18.88
N PRO A 50 17.16 4.77 18.88
CA PRO A 50 18.60 4.54 18.68
C PRO A 50 19.25 3.57 19.68
N ASP A 51 18.70 3.46 20.89
CA ASP A 51 19.15 2.55 21.94
C ASP A 51 18.53 1.12 21.82
N GLY A 52 17.65 0.89 20.85
CA GLY A 52 16.97 -0.39 20.60
C GLY A 52 15.90 -0.77 21.62
N ARG A 53 15.58 0.09 22.61
CA ARG A 53 14.67 -0.26 23.71
C ARG A 53 13.20 -0.02 23.40
N ARG A 54 12.89 0.76 22.39
CA ARG A 54 11.52 1.17 22.06
C ARG A 54 11.29 1.11 20.56
N VAL A 55 10.01 0.91 20.19
CA VAL A 55 9.56 1.03 18.80
C VAL A 55 8.39 2.00 18.77
N ALA A 56 8.56 3.15 18.12
CA ALA A 56 7.45 4.04 17.80
C ALA A 56 6.76 3.57 16.51
N PHE A 57 5.45 3.69 16.45
CA PHE A 57 4.66 3.36 15.27
C PHE A 57 3.37 4.16 15.23
N VAL A 58 2.75 4.19 14.06
CA VAL A 58 1.44 4.81 13.84
C VAL A 58 0.36 3.74 13.94
N ALA A 59 -0.66 3.97 14.75
CA ALA A 59 -1.90 3.18 14.70
C ALA A 59 -3.03 4.07 14.19
N THR A 60 -3.68 3.62 13.12
CA THR A 60 -4.83 4.31 12.52
C THR A 60 -6.11 3.68 13.03
N GLU A 61 -6.94 4.51 13.65
CA GLU A 61 -8.25 4.12 14.15
C GLU A 61 -9.24 3.85 13.01
N PRO A 62 -10.32 3.11 13.26
CA PRO A 62 -11.37 2.93 12.27
C PRO A 62 -11.93 4.25 11.75
N LEU A 63 -12.48 4.23 10.57
CA LEU A 63 -13.22 5.37 10.03
C LEU A 63 -14.32 5.79 11.01
N LYS A 64 -14.32 7.05 11.40
CA LYS A 64 -15.34 7.63 12.26
C LYS A 64 -15.68 9.03 11.79
N GLY A 65 -16.94 9.22 11.40
CA GLY A 65 -17.36 10.47 10.80
C GLY A 65 -16.78 10.66 9.41
N THR A 66 -15.93 11.67 9.21
CA THR A 66 -15.41 12.07 7.89
C THR A 66 -13.97 11.62 7.60
N ALA A 67 -13.27 11.02 8.57
CA ALA A 67 -11.91 10.52 8.35
C ALA A 67 -11.47 9.57 9.48
N ALA A 68 -10.54 8.69 9.17
CA ALA A 68 -9.77 7.96 10.16
C ALA A 68 -8.78 8.91 10.87
N ARG A 69 -8.48 8.60 12.13
CA ARG A 69 -7.46 9.31 12.91
C ARG A 69 -6.29 8.39 13.17
N SER A 70 -5.10 8.95 13.10
CA SER A 70 -3.87 8.21 13.37
C SER A 70 -3.20 8.78 14.61
N HIS A 71 -2.69 7.90 15.46
CA HIS A 71 -1.96 8.28 16.67
C HIS A 71 -0.64 7.52 16.76
N ILE A 72 0.31 8.11 17.48
CA ILE A 72 1.59 7.47 17.73
C ILE A 72 1.51 6.62 18.98
N TRP A 73 1.98 5.41 18.86
CA TRP A 73 2.10 4.41 19.90
C TRP A 73 3.57 4.03 20.07
N VAL A 74 3.93 3.57 21.25
CA VAL A 74 5.27 3.09 21.55
C VAL A 74 5.20 1.72 22.21
N LEU A 75 5.96 0.78 21.66
CA LEU A 75 6.24 -0.52 22.23
C LEU A 75 7.54 -0.44 23.02
N ASP A 76 7.54 -0.84 24.29
CA ASP A 76 8.75 -1.12 25.06
C ASP A 76 9.20 -2.55 24.76
N VAL A 77 10.41 -2.71 24.24
CA VAL A 77 10.93 -4.01 23.76
C VAL A 77 11.13 -5.02 24.89
N THR A 78 11.53 -4.53 26.07
CA THR A 78 11.82 -5.40 27.22
C THR A 78 10.57 -5.91 27.91
N SER A 79 9.62 -5.01 28.19
CA SER A 79 8.37 -5.38 28.87
C SER A 79 7.27 -5.83 27.90
N GLN A 80 7.47 -5.65 26.59
CA GLN A 80 6.49 -5.89 25.51
C GLN A 80 5.17 -5.13 25.71
N GLN A 81 5.20 -4.01 26.44
CA GLN A 81 4.03 -3.17 26.65
C GLN A 81 3.89 -2.16 25.52
N VAL A 82 2.68 -2.09 24.96
CA VAL A 82 2.29 -1.12 23.93
C VAL A 82 1.47 -0.02 24.58
N ARG A 83 1.84 1.25 24.36
CA ARG A 83 1.15 2.43 24.93
C ARG A 83 0.94 3.50 23.88
N GLN A 84 -0.23 4.14 23.94
CA GLN A 84 -0.49 5.35 23.17
C GLN A 84 0.33 6.52 23.73
N PHE A 85 0.95 7.30 22.84
CA PHE A 85 1.79 8.44 23.21
C PHE A 85 1.17 9.79 22.80
N THR A 86 0.33 9.82 21.78
CA THR A 86 -0.34 11.04 21.34
C THR A 86 -1.87 10.88 21.37
N PHE A 87 -2.59 11.96 21.72
CA PHE A 87 -4.00 11.91 22.07
C PHE A 87 -4.82 13.09 21.50
N SER A 88 -4.36 13.75 20.43
CA SER A 88 -5.12 14.89 19.89
C SER A 88 -6.43 14.42 19.23
N GLU A 89 -7.30 15.38 18.93
CA GLU A 89 -8.52 15.12 18.15
C GLU A 89 -8.26 15.02 16.63
N LYS A 90 -7.01 15.18 16.22
CA LYS A 90 -6.53 15.13 14.84
C LYS A 90 -5.50 14.00 14.68
N SER A 91 -4.91 13.87 13.52
CA SER A 91 -3.93 12.83 13.25
C SER A 91 -2.51 13.22 13.61
N GLU A 92 -1.75 12.25 14.09
CA GLU A 92 -0.30 12.28 14.26
C GLU A 92 0.32 11.11 13.49
N PHE A 93 1.39 11.39 12.75
CA PHE A 93 2.02 10.42 11.86
C PHE A 93 3.51 10.73 11.65
N ALA A 94 4.22 9.88 10.90
CA ALA A 94 5.64 10.01 10.59
C ALA A 94 6.54 10.16 11.84
N PRO A 95 6.49 9.25 12.84
CA PRO A 95 7.35 9.34 14.03
C PRO A 95 8.83 9.17 13.67
N ARG A 96 9.69 10.02 14.21
CA ARG A 96 11.14 9.97 14.03
C ARG A 96 11.85 10.28 15.35
N TRP A 97 12.65 9.33 15.81
CA TRP A 97 13.47 9.53 17.01
C TRP A 97 14.57 10.55 16.77
N SER A 98 14.83 11.43 17.75
CA SER A 98 16.07 12.19 17.78
C SER A 98 17.28 11.25 17.87
N PRO A 99 18.46 11.62 17.39
CA PRO A 99 19.65 10.76 17.44
C PRO A 99 20.04 10.29 18.84
N ASP A 100 19.73 11.07 19.89
CA ASP A 100 19.96 10.71 21.30
C ASP A 100 18.84 9.85 21.90
N GLY A 101 17.74 9.63 21.15
CA GLY A 101 16.58 8.83 21.57
C GLY A 101 15.72 9.45 22.69
N GLN A 102 15.93 10.73 23.03
CA GLN A 102 15.19 11.39 24.11
C GLN A 102 13.91 12.09 23.63
N THR A 103 13.84 12.40 22.35
CA THR A 103 12.70 13.11 21.74
C THR A 103 12.13 12.31 20.58
N LEU A 104 10.82 12.23 20.51
CA LEU A 104 10.09 11.76 19.36
C LEU A 104 9.53 12.96 18.59
N ALA A 105 10.03 13.17 17.36
CA ALA A 105 9.47 14.13 16.42
C ALA A 105 8.41 13.44 15.58
N PHE A 106 7.37 14.17 15.19
CA PHE A 106 6.28 13.66 14.35
C PHE A 106 5.53 14.78 13.65
N LEU A 107 4.79 14.46 12.62
CA LEU A 107 3.87 15.36 11.96
C LEU A 107 2.49 15.29 12.60
N SER A 108 1.84 16.46 12.71
CA SER A 108 0.45 16.54 13.17
C SER A 108 -0.30 17.67 12.47
N ASN A 109 -1.54 17.40 12.08
CA ASN A 109 -2.48 18.36 11.53
C ASN A 109 -3.47 18.90 12.60
N ARG A 110 -3.04 18.94 13.87
CA ARG A 110 -3.85 19.50 14.97
C ARG A 110 -4.08 20.99 14.88
N GLY A 111 -3.23 21.72 14.14
CA GLY A 111 -3.43 23.11 13.72
C GLY A 111 -4.19 23.23 12.40
N GLU A 112 -4.10 24.41 11.76
CA GLU A 112 -4.63 24.63 10.41
C GLU A 112 -3.80 23.93 9.35
N GLU A 113 -2.47 23.90 9.55
CA GLU A 113 -1.48 23.25 8.68
C GLU A 113 -0.77 22.12 9.41
N THR A 114 -0.24 21.16 8.65
CA THR A 114 0.59 20.09 9.20
C THR A 114 1.93 20.65 9.65
N GLN A 115 2.30 20.40 10.92
CA GLN A 115 3.52 20.90 11.53
C GLN A 115 4.34 19.76 12.15
N ILE A 116 5.63 20.03 12.41
CA ILE A 116 6.50 19.12 13.16
C ILE A 116 6.29 19.38 14.66
N TYR A 117 6.04 18.33 15.43
CA TYR A 117 5.91 18.37 16.87
C TYR A 117 6.98 17.53 17.54
N PHE A 118 7.40 17.96 18.73
CA PHE A 118 8.28 17.20 19.62
C PHE A 118 7.51 16.71 20.84
N LEU A 119 7.82 15.49 21.24
CA LEU A 119 7.34 14.89 22.49
C LEU A 119 8.53 14.23 23.19
N SER A 120 8.76 14.60 24.47
CA SER A 120 9.76 13.91 25.29
C SER A 120 9.36 12.46 25.54
N ILE A 121 10.33 11.55 25.54
CA ILE A 121 10.08 10.14 25.85
C ILE A 121 9.66 9.92 27.30
N ASP A 122 9.99 10.84 28.19
CA ASP A 122 9.55 10.81 29.59
C ASP A 122 8.10 11.27 29.77
N GLY A 123 7.45 11.71 28.69
CA GLY A 123 6.07 12.18 28.66
C GLY A 123 5.99 13.70 28.67
N GLY A 124 4.78 14.21 28.82
CA GLY A 124 4.46 15.63 28.76
C GLY A 124 3.56 15.95 27.59
N GLU A 125 3.44 17.23 27.26
CA GLU A 125 2.65 17.72 26.12
C GLU A 125 3.53 17.92 24.89
N ALA A 126 3.05 17.48 23.73
CA ALA A 126 3.74 17.68 22.47
C ALA A 126 3.76 19.16 22.08
N GLN A 127 4.95 19.66 21.72
CA GLN A 127 5.18 21.05 21.35
C GLN A 127 5.47 21.19 19.87
N ALA A 128 4.80 22.13 19.19
CA ALA A 128 5.12 22.49 17.82
C ALA A 128 6.52 23.12 17.75
N ILE A 129 7.33 22.67 16.80
CA ILE A 129 8.65 23.26 16.53
C ILE A 129 8.70 24.01 15.21
N THR A 130 7.77 23.73 14.33
CA THR A 130 7.45 24.56 13.17
C THR A 130 6.09 25.22 13.40
N GLU A 131 5.90 26.36 12.79
CA GLU A 131 4.67 27.14 12.90
C GLU A 131 4.41 27.93 11.61
N GLY A 132 3.20 28.46 11.47
CA GLY A 132 2.81 29.30 10.35
C GLY A 132 2.02 28.54 9.28
N LYS A 133 1.95 29.12 8.08
CA LYS A 133 1.03 28.78 6.99
C LYS A 133 1.63 27.79 5.97
N ARG A 134 2.71 27.06 6.32
CA ARG A 134 3.29 26.00 5.49
C ARG A 134 2.89 24.65 6.02
N SER A 135 2.36 23.82 5.18
CA SER A 135 2.11 22.42 5.52
C SER A 135 3.39 21.61 5.29
N VAL A 136 3.95 21.02 6.34
CA VAL A 136 5.12 20.15 6.24
C VAL A 136 4.71 18.79 5.68
N GLU A 137 5.38 18.34 4.62
CA GLU A 137 5.08 17.06 3.96
C GLU A 137 5.98 15.92 4.45
N SER A 138 7.28 16.19 4.60
CA SER A 138 8.26 15.21 5.09
C SER A 138 9.36 15.88 5.87
N PHE A 139 10.04 15.14 6.76
CA PHE A 139 11.17 15.66 7.52
C PHE A 139 12.18 14.59 7.91
N ALA A 140 13.41 15.01 8.19
CA ALA A 140 14.49 14.16 8.67
C ALA A 140 15.41 14.90 9.64
N TRP A 141 15.78 14.24 10.75
CA TRP A 141 16.78 14.74 11.70
C TRP A 141 18.19 14.72 11.11
N SER A 142 18.98 15.75 11.40
CA SER A 142 20.43 15.70 11.18
C SER A 142 21.07 14.65 12.09
N PRO A 143 22.20 14.04 11.70
CA PRO A 143 22.87 13.01 12.49
C PRO A 143 23.30 13.48 13.90
N ASP A 144 23.56 14.77 14.08
CA ASP A 144 23.92 15.38 15.37
C ASP A 144 22.71 15.88 16.19
N GLY A 145 21.49 15.77 15.65
CA GLY A 145 20.26 16.19 16.31
C GLY A 145 20.02 17.71 16.39
N LYS A 146 20.90 18.52 15.78
CA LYS A 146 20.79 19.99 15.89
C LYS A 146 19.92 20.63 14.81
N GLN A 147 19.65 19.92 13.75
CA GLN A 147 18.88 20.43 12.62
C GLN A 147 17.82 19.42 12.16
N ILE A 148 16.79 19.95 11.52
CA ILE A 148 15.80 19.17 10.79
C ILE A 148 15.72 19.73 9.37
N ALA A 149 15.91 18.85 8.37
CA ALA A 149 15.56 19.14 6.99
C ALA A 149 14.13 18.71 6.74
N PHE A 150 13.34 19.51 6.01
CA PHE A 150 11.96 19.17 5.69
C PHE A 150 11.53 19.73 4.34
N THR A 151 10.50 19.13 3.75
CA THR A 151 9.82 19.63 2.55
C THR A 151 8.51 20.32 2.94
N ALA A 152 8.26 21.46 2.31
CA ALA A 152 7.00 22.19 2.44
C ALA A 152 6.85 23.17 1.26
N PRO A 153 5.63 23.42 0.78
CA PRO A 153 5.38 24.51 -0.17
C PRO A 153 5.64 25.88 0.50
N GLU A 154 5.77 26.91 -0.33
CA GLU A 154 5.73 28.29 0.19
C GLU A 154 4.37 28.59 0.81
N ALA A 155 4.39 29.36 1.89
CA ALA A 155 3.15 29.82 2.51
C ALA A 155 2.31 30.62 1.52
N LYS A 156 0.98 30.58 1.68
CA LYS A 156 0.10 31.54 1.00
C LYS A 156 0.45 32.95 1.46
N THR A 157 0.48 33.86 0.52
CA THR A 157 0.63 35.29 0.83
C THR A 157 -0.71 35.86 1.37
N ASP A 158 -0.66 37.00 2.05
CA ASP A 158 -1.88 37.66 2.54
C ASP A 158 -2.82 38.04 1.39
N ASP A 159 -2.30 38.33 0.19
CA ASP A 159 -3.11 38.60 -1.02
C ASP A 159 -3.81 37.35 -1.52
N GLU A 160 -3.12 36.20 -1.57
CA GLU A 160 -3.73 34.91 -1.97
C GLU A 160 -4.83 34.49 -0.99
N GLU A 161 -4.61 34.61 0.32
CA GLU A 161 -5.63 34.32 1.33
C GLU A 161 -6.83 35.25 1.22
N LYS A 162 -6.58 36.53 0.95
CA LYS A 162 -7.65 37.49 0.72
C LYS A 162 -8.47 37.12 -0.51
N LYS A 163 -7.82 36.79 -1.62
CA LYS A 163 -8.49 36.36 -2.86
C LYS A 163 -9.33 35.10 -2.62
N GLU A 164 -8.78 34.10 -1.91
CA GLU A 164 -9.50 32.87 -1.55
C GLU A 164 -10.76 33.18 -0.71
N LYS A 165 -10.61 34.07 0.30
CA LYS A 165 -11.73 34.51 1.12
C LYS A 165 -12.78 35.28 0.33
N ASP A 166 -12.35 36.13 -0.59
CA ASP A 166 -13.21 36.93 -1.44
C ASP A 166 -13.79 36.14 -2.63
N LYS A 167 -13.36 34.87 -2.82
CA LYS A 167 -13.71 34.02 -3.97
C LYS A 167 -13.22 34.57 -5.32
N ASP A 168 -12.14 35.36 -5.30
CA ASP A 168 -11.40 35.86 -6.47
C ASP A 168 -10.09 35.08 -6.64
N ASP A 169 -10.20 33.74 -6.55
CA ASP A 169 -9.12 32.77 -6.41
C ASP A 169 -8.92 31.89 -7.66
N ALA A 170 -9.18 32.46 -8.83
CA ALA A 170 -8.89 31.77 -10.09
C ALA A 170 -7.41 31.37 -10.16
N HIS A 171 -7.16 30.10 -10.47
CA HIS A 171 -5.85 29.46 -10.45
C HIS A 171 -5.38 29.17 -11.87
N VAL A 172 -4.14 29.53 -12.18
CA VAL A 172 -3.47 29.18 -13.44
C VAL A 172 -2.57 27.98 -13.19
N VAL A 173 -2.96 26.82 -13.74
CA VAL A 173 -2.26 25.55 -13.60
C VAL A 173 -0.79 25.71 -13.98
N ASP A 174 0.11 25.02 -13.28
CA ASP A 174 1.57 25.04 -13.37
C ASP A 174 2.22 26.36 -12.93
N LYS A 175 1.58 27.48 -13.23
CA LYS A 175 2.15 28.81 -12.95
C LYS A 175 1.95 29.25 -11.51
N ASP A 176 0.74 29.00 -10.97
CA ASP A 176 0.36 29.41 -9.62
C ASP A 176 0.59 28.29 -8.59
N ASP A 177 1.00 27.09 -9.06
CA ASP A 177 1.34 25.96 -8.21
C ASP A 177 2.59 26.23 -7.38
N LYS A 178 2.57 25.81 -6.12
CA LYS A 178 3.67 25.97 -5.19
C LYS A 178 4.34 24.63 -4.92
N PRO A 179 5.44 24.31 -5.63
CA PRO A 179 6.15 23.07 -5.37
C PRO A 179 6.72 23.02 -3.95
N ALA A 180 6.82 21.81 -3.39
CA ALA A 180 7.39 21.60 -2.07
C ALA A 180 8.90 21.89 -2.07
N GLY A 181 9.27 23.05 -1.54
CA GLY A 181 10.65 23.48 -1.35
C GLY A 181 11.38 22.75 -0.24
N LEU A 182 12.71 22.82 -0.21
CA LEU A 182 13.55 22.21 0.82
C LEU A 182 13.97 23.24 1.86
N TRP A 183 13.66 22.95 3.12
CA TRP A 183 13.88 23.84 4.27
C TRP A 183 14.79 23.21 5.31
N LEU A 184 15.50 24.03 6.07
CA LEU A 184 16.33 23.64 7.20
C LEU A 184 15.91 24.43 8.43
N LEU A 185 15.62 23.71 9.51
CA LEU A 185 15.32 24.26 10.83
C LEU A 185 16.48 23.98 11.78
N ASP A 186 16.99 25.00 12.44
CA ASP A 186 17.87 24.86 13.60
C ASP A 186 17.03 24.61 14.85
N VAL A 187 17.27 23.49 15.54
CA VAL A 187 16.39 23.00 16.61
C VAL A 187 16.39 23.91 17.83
N ASP A 188 17.56 24.42 18.23
CA ASP A 188 17.72 25.24 19.44
C ASP A 188 17.18 26.65 19.24
N SER A 189 17.58 27.29 18.15
CA SER A 189 17.21 28.70 17.89
C SER A 189 15.87 28.87 17.18
N ARG A 190 15.26 27.77 16.69
CA ARG A 190 14.04 27.76 15.86
C ARG A 190 14.19 28.55 14.55
N LYS A 191 15.43 28.83 14.14
CA LYS A 191 15.70 29.60 12.94
C LYS A 191 15.48 28.74 11.69
N LEU A 192 14.61 29.25 10.80
CA LEU A 192 14.25 28.61 9.55
C LEU A 192 15.03 29.20 8.37
N ARG A 193 15.49 28.34 7.46
CA ARG A 193 16.17 28.73 6.22
C ARG A 193 15.70 27.86 5.05
N LYS A 194 15.30 28.49 3.94
CA LYS A 194 15.11 27.79 2.66
C LYS A 194 16.49 27.44 2.08
N LEU A 195 16.73 26.15 1.81
CA LEU A 195 18.03 25.70 1.32
C LEU A 195 18.23 26.01 -0.15
N VAL A 196 17.22 25.80 -0.97
CA VAL A 196 17.25 26.02 -2.42
C VAL A 196 16.28 27.15 -2.75
N PRO A 197 16.77 28.34 -3.16
CA PRO A 197 15.90 29.51 -3.38
C PRO A 197 14.96 29.39 -4.58
N ARG A 198 15.32 28.57 -5.58
CA ARG A 198 14.52 28.37 -6.80
C ARG A 198 13.30 27.49 -6.54
N PRO A 199 12.23 27.60 -7.35
CA PRO A 199 11.09 26.69 -7.27
C PRO A 199 11.49 25.30 -7.78
N TRP A 200 11.71 24.39 -6.86
CA TRP A 200 11.98 22.99 -7.07
C TRP A 200 10.97 22.17 -6.28
N GLN A 201 10.48 21.10 -6.85
CA GLN A 201 9.73 20.09 -6.13
C GLN A 201 10.71 19.10 -5.48
N PHE A 202 10.66 18.96 -4.16
CA PHE A 202 11.41 17.97 -3.39
C PHE A 202 10.44 16.97 -2.79
N SER A 203 10.85 15.69 -2.68
CA SER A 203 10.01 14.67 -2.04
C SER A 203 10.75 13.92 -0.93
N GLU A 204 11.86 13.26 -1.21
CA GLU A 204 12.56 12.42 -0.25
C GLU A 204 13.85 13.11 0.24
N ILE A 205 14.14 12.93 1.52
CA ILE A 205 15.30 13.55 2.20
C ILE A 205 16.07 12.46 2.94
N ALA A 206 17.35 12.30 2.64
CA ALA A 206 18.26 11.46 3.39
C ALA A 206 19.54 12.22 3.78
N TRP A 207 19.87 12.28 5.05
CA TRP A 207 21.12 12.88 5.53
C TRP A 207 22.30 11.99 5.20
N VAL A 208 23.39 12.60 4.73
CA VAL A 208 24.70 11.95 4.75
C VAL A 208 25.20 11.94 6.20
N PRO A 209 25.76 10.83 6.72
CA PRO A 209 26.21 10.75 8.13
C PRO A 209 27.20 11.82 8.58
N SER A 210 27.92 12.45 7.66
CA SER A 210 28.80 13.61 7.98
C SER A 210 28.04 14.85 8.45
N GLY A 211 26.73 14.94 8.15
CA GLY A 211 25.91 16.11 8.46
C GLY A 211 26.12 17.31 7.53
N GLU A 212 26.94 17.19 6.48
CA GLU A 212 27.28 18.32 5.58
C GLU A 212 26.41 18.38 4.32
N GLN A 213 25.74 17.30 3.98
CA GLN A 213 24.96 17.15 2.75
C GLN A 213 23.67 16.37 2.98
N LEU A 214 22.70 16.64 2.13
CA LEU A 214 21.49 15.83 1.95
C LEU A 214 21.54 15.13 0.59
N ILE A 215 20.98 13.94 0.52
CA ILE A 215 20.57 13.28 -0.71
C ILE A 215 19.05 13.42 -0.81
N VAL A 216 18.58 13.90 -1.94
CA VAL A 216 17.16 14.20 -2.16
C VAL A 216 16.69 13.70 -3.51
N SER A 217 15.40 13.39 -3.63
CA SER A 217 14.73 13.29 -4.91
C SER A 217 14.06 14.62 -5.24
N ALA A 218 14.28 15.15 -6.45
CA ALA A 218 13.80 16.48 -6.81
C ALA A 218 13.70 16.68 -8.33
N THR A 219 12.92 17.71 -8.72
CA THR A 219 12.83 18.22 -10.09
C THR A 219 12.61 19.73 -10.10
N ASP A 220 13.05 20.39 -11.17
CA ASP A 220 12.70 21.78 -11.50
C ASP A 220 11.56 21.88 -12.54
N HIS A 221 10.97 20.74 -12.90
CA HIS A 221 9.82 20.60 -13.78
C HIS A 221 8.68 19.85 -13.07
N PRO A 222 8.03 20.48 -12.07
CA PRO A 222 6.99 19.81 -11.27
C PRO A 222 5.77 19.39 -12.11
N GLU A 223 5.50 20.05 -13.24
CA GLU A 223 4.45 19.69 -14.21
C GLU A 223 4.69 18.33 -14.90
N SER A 224 5.92 17.85 -14.85
CA SER A 224 6.33 16.55 -15.42
C SER A 224 7.08 15.73 -14.37
N TYR A 225 6.67 15.81 -13.12
CA TYR A 225 7.40 15.34 -11.96
C TYR A 225 7.95 13.92 -12.11
N GLU A 226 7.13 12.95 -12.47
CA GLU A 226 7.54 11.55 -12.54
C GLU A 226 8.57 11.28 -13.63
N HIS A 227 8.49 11.98 -14.78
CA HIS A 227 9.48 11.85 -15.86
C HIS A 227 10.77 12.60 -15.59
N THR A 228 10.73 13.68 -14.82
CA THR A 228 11.85 14.60 -14.62
C THR A 228 12.53 14.46 -13.27
N LYS A 229 11.93 13.75 -12.32
CA LYS A 229 12.49 13.49 -10.99
C LYS A 229 13.86 12.80 -11.07
N ARG A 230 14.85 13.31 -10.32
CA ARG A 230 16.23 12.82 -10.26
C ARG A 230 16.73 12.81 -8.84
N ILE A 231 17.86 12.14 -8.61
CA ILE A 231 18.53 12.12 -7.29
C ILE A 231 19.68 13.13 -7.30
N PHE A 232 19.66 14.03 -6.33
CA PHE A 232 20.64 15.10 -6.15
C PHE A 232 21.33 15.02 -4.79
N SER A 233 22.55 15.55 -4.70
CA SER A 233 23.10 16.02 -3.44
C SER A 233 22.85 17.52 -3.27
N VAL A 234 22.57 17.93 -2.03
CA VAL A 234 22.42 19.34 -1.62
C VAL A 234 23.48 19.66 -0.58
N ASN A 235 24.35 20.63 -0.88
CA ASN A 235 25.32 21.14 0.09
C ASN A 235 24.62 22.09 1.05
N LEU A 236 24.78 21.89 2.36
CA LEU A 236 24.06 22.69 3.36
C LEU A 236 24.58 24.11 3.50
N ALA A 237 25.85 24.37 3.18
CA ALA A 237 26.44 25.70 3.35
C ALA A 237 25.89 26.71 2.32
N ASP A 238 25.75 26.30 1.06
CA ASP A 238 25.41 27.18 -0.06
C ASP A 238 24.12 26.79 -0.80
N GLY A 239 23.48 25.65 -0.46
CA GLY A 239 22.28 25.14 -1.12
C GLY A 239 22.53 24.63 -2.54
N LYS A 240 23.78 24.36 -2.92
CA LYS A 240 24.11 23.89 -4.25
C LYS A 240 23.58 22.49 -4.51
N LEU A 241 22.77 22.36 -5.56
CA LEU A 241 22.29 21.08 -6.09
C LEU A 241 23.33 20.50 -7.07
N THR A 242 23.62 19.21 -6.89
CA THR A 242 24.43 18.44 -7.86
C THR A 242 23.68 17.16 -8.19
N GLN A 243 23.29 16.98 -9.45
CA GLN A 243 22.64 15.74 -9.89
C GLN A 243 23.62 14.57 -9.78
N LEU A 244 23.21 13.50 -9.14
CA LEU A 244 23.98 12.29 -8.94
C LEU A 244 23.50 11.14 -9.83
N LEU A 245 22.18 10.94 -9.90
CA LEU A 245 21.57 9.81 -10.58
C LEU A 245 20.30 10.23 -11.32
N ALA A 246 20.00 9.52 -12.41
CA ALA A 246 18.78 9.65 -13.21
C ALA A 246 18.19 8.25 -13.42
N PRO A 247 17.47 7.68 -12.45
CA PRO A 247 16.79 6.41 -12.63
C PRO A 247 15.80 6.44 -13.79
N SER A 248 15.57 5.30 -14.45
CA SER A 248 14.51 5.15 -15.44
C SER A 248 13.18 4.88 -14.76
N GLY A 249 12.11 5.48 -15.25
CA GLY A 249 10.76 5.36 -14.67
C GLY A 249 10.66 5.91 -13.25
N PRO A 250 9.57 5.60 -12.54
CA PRO A 250 9.39 5.99 -11.16
C PRO A 250 10.41 5.32 -10.24
N PHE A 251 10.76 6.00 -9.15
CA PHE A 251 11.63 5.48 -8.11
C PHE A 251 11.25 6.06 -6.75
N PHE A 252 11.57 5.34 -5.67
CA PHE A 252 11.28 5.76 -4.30
C PHE A 252 12.23 5.15 -3.27
N ASN A 253 12.05 5.52 -1.99
CA ASN A 253 12.85 5.06 -0.86
C ASN A 253 14.34 5.35 -1.02
N VAL A 254 14.69 6.59 -1.38
CA VAL A 254 16.09 7.04 -1.46
C VAL A 254 16.69 7.07 -0.05
N ARG A 255 17.76 6.32 0.18
CA ARG A 255 18.44 6.22 1.47
C ARG A 255 19.95 6.31 1.31
N VAL A 256 20.63 6.66 2.40
CA VAL A 256 22.08 6.65 2.50
C VAL A 256 22.51 5.52 3.44
N SER A 257 23.55 4.77 3.08
CA SER A 257 24.14 3.75 3.95
C SER A 257 24.70 4.37 5.22
N ARG A 258 24.76 3.60 6.31
CA ARG A 258 25.24 4.08 7.61
C ARG A 258 26.69 4.55 7.60
N ASP A 259 27.52 4.00 6.73
CA ASP A 259 28.92 4.41 6.54
C ASP A 259 29.06 5.63 5.59
N GLY A 260 27.96 6.14 5.05
CA GLY A 260 27.92 7.29 4.15
C GLY A 260 28.49 7.07 2.76
N LYS A 261 28.76 5.81 2.35
CA LYS A 261 29.42 5.53 1.07
C LYS A 261 28.47 5.24 -0.07
N TRP A 262 27.21 4.87 0.22
CA TRP A 262 26.26 4.38 -0.76
C TRP A 262 24.93 5.13 -0.68
N ILE A 263 24.35 5.37 -1.86
CA ILE A 263 22.94 5.73 -2.03
C ILE A 263 22.22 4.45 -2.45
N SER A 264 21.04 4.19 -1.90
CA SER A 264 20.16 3.12 -2.32
C SER A 264 18.78 3.64 -2.65
N PHE A 265 18.06 2.97 -3.53
CA PHE A 265 16.70 3.32 -3.96
C PHE A 265 16.03 2.13 -4.65
N ILE A 266 14.71 2.13 -4.68
CA ILE A 266 13.93 1.17 -5.45
C ILE A 266 13.55 1.85 -6.76
N ALA A 267 13.79 1.19 -7.91
CA ALA A 267 13.50 1.75 -9.22
C ALA A 267 13.11 0.68 -10.24
N CYS A 268 12.66 1.12 -11.40
CA CYS A 268 12.39 0.25 -12.53
C CYS A 268 13.69 -0.34 -13.10
N ARG A 269 13.66 -1.62 -13.44
CA ARG A 269 14.75 -2.32 -14.16
C ARG A 269 14.83 -1.84 -15.61
N VAL A 270 13.66 -1.66 -16.18
CA VAL A 270 13.43 -1.07 -17.50
C VAL A 270 12.43 0.07 -17.31
N ASP A 271 12.39 1.02 -18.23
CA ASP A 271 11.40 2.08 -18.17
C ASP A 271 9.98 1.49 -18.19
N GLY A 272 9.24 1.72 -17.14
CA GLY A 272 7.94 1.07 -16.93
C GLY A 272 7.18 1.63 -15.72
N PRO A 273 5.94 1.16 -15.51
CA PRO A 273 5.00 1.79 -14.58
C PRO A 273 5.29 1.51 -13.10
N TRP A 274 6.15 0.54 -12.78
CA TRP A 274 6.34 0.11 -11.38
C TRP A 274 7.80 -0.14 -11.01
N PRO A 275 8.32 0.52 -9.96
CA PRO A 275 9.63 0.23 -9.41
C PRO A 275 9.68 -1.19 -8.83
N HIS A 276 10.66 -1.96 -9.27
CA HIS A 276 10.73 -3.38 -8.98
C HIS A 276 11.98 -3.78 -8.19
N ASP A 277 13.12 -3.17 -8.52
CA ASP A 277 14.42 -3.64 -8.05
C ASP A 277 15.09 -2.66 -7.08
N LEU A 278 15.93 -3.21 -6.21
CA LEU A 278 16.79 -2.43 -5.32
C LEU A 278 18.12 -2.12 -6.02
N PHE A 279 18.44 -0.83 -6.07
CA PHE A 279 19.68 -0.31 -6.62
C PHE A 279 20.56 0.31 -5.54
N VAL A 280 21.87 0.27 -5.77
CA VAL A 280 22.87 1.03 -5.00
C VAL A 280 23.83 1.74 -5.93
N ALA A 281 24.28 2.94 -5.52
CA ALA A 281 25.30 3.71 -6.21
C ALA A 281 26.27 4.34 -5.20
N PRO A 282 27.53 4.64 -5.60
CA PRO A 282 28.43 5.41 -4.73
C PRO A 282 27.82 6.77 -4.34
N ILE A 283 28.12 7.24 -3.13
CA ILE A 283 27.60 8.54 -2.63
C ILE A 283 27.97 9.73 -3.53
N ALA A 284 29.10 9.64 -4.23
CA ALA A 284 29.56 10.66 -5.19
C ALA A 284 28.84 10.58 -6.55
N GLY A 285 27.91 9.66 -6.72
CA GLY A 285 27.28 9.36 -8.00
C GLY A 285 28.05 8.32 -8.82
N GLY A 286 27.54 8.00 -9.99
CA GLY A 286 28.10 6.98 -10.90
C GLY A 286 27.04 5.97 -11.34
N ALA A 287 27.45 4.93 -12.06
CA ALA A 287 26.52 3.91 -12.55
C ALA A 287 25.90 3.12 -11.37
N PRO A 288 24.57 3.08 -11.23
CA PRO A 288 23.93 2.29 -10.20
C PRO A 288 24.07 0.79 -10.49
N LYS A 289 24.25 0.00 -9.42
CA LYS A 289 24.24 -1.46 -9.47
C LYS A 289 22.87 -1.96 -9.03
N ASN A 290 22.22 -2.78 -9.85
CA ASN A 290 21.04 -3.53 -9.46
C ASN A 290 21.45 -4.73 -8.59
N LEU A 291 20.88 -4.84 -7.39
CA LEU A 291 21.20 -5.91 -6.43
C LEU A 291 20.24 -7.11 -6.53
N THR A 292 19.07 -6.96 -7.15
CA THR A 292 17.97 -7.92 -7.01
C THR A 292 17.49 -8.56 -8.30
N ALA A 293 17.82 -7.96 -9.46
CA ALA A 293 17.33 -8.41 -10.75
C ALA A 293 17.58 -9.90 -11.05
N GLU A 294 18.78 -10.39 -10.77
CA GLU A 294 19.18 -11.77 -11.09
C GLU A 294 18.91 -12.75 -9.94
N SER A 295 18.99 -12.25 -8.70
CA SER A 295 18.97 -13.11 -7.51
C SER A 295 17.59 -13.27 -6.88
N ILE A 296 16.68 -12.33 -7.12
CA ILE A 296 15.33 -12.30 -6.51
C ILE A 296 14.26 -12.28 -7.59
N ASP A 297 14.34 -11.35 -8.55
CA ASP A 297 13.32 -11.09 -9.58
C ASP A 297 11.90 -10.98 -9.00
N ARG A 298 11.77 -10.21 -7.91
CA ARG A 298 10.53 -9.91 -7.21
C ARG A 298 10.54 -8.46 -6.75
N PRO A 299 9.39 -7.80 -6.69
CA PRO A 299 9.32 -6.41 -6.22
C PRO A 299 9.83 -6.28 -4.79
N ILE A 300 10.59 -5.22 -4.57
CA ILE A 300 11.03 -4.78 -3.24
C ILE A 300 9.99 -3.76 -2.75
N GLU A 301 9.23 -4.13 -1.73
CA GLU A 301 8.23 -3.25 -1.14
C GLU A 301 8.87 -2.15 -0.28
N SER A 302 9.80 -2.56 0.57
CA SER A 302 10.54 -1.65 1.45
C SER A 302 11.86 -2.28 1.90
N TYR A 303 12.80 -1.45 2.39
CA TYR A 303 14.08 -1.96 2.86
C TYR A 303 14.73 -1.05 3.90
N ILE A 304 15.70 -1.59 4.64
CA ILE A 304 16.53 -0.86 5.59
C ILE A 304 18.01 -1.29 5.51
N TRP A 305 18.91 -0.34 5.78
CA TRP A 305 20.33 -0.61 5.96
C TRP A 305 20.62 -1.15 7.35
N ARG A 306 21.44 -2.21 7.40
CA ARG A 306 21.95 -2.75 8.65
C ARG A 306 23.30 -2.12 9.01
N PRO A 307 23.71 -2.15 10.31
CA PRO A 307 25.03 -1.66 10.73
C PRO A 307 26.20 -2.36 10.04
N ASP A 308 26.07 -3.62 9.68
CA ASP A 308 27.09 -4.42 8.97
C ASP A 308 27.21 -4.11 7.47
N GLY A 309 26.46 -3.14 6.97
CA GLY A 309 26.45 -2.74 5.56
C GLY A 309 25.60 -3.64 4.65
N THR A 310 24.86 -4.60 5.19
CA THR A 310 23.85 -5.34 4.44
C THR A 310 22.50 -4.61 4.45
N ILE A 311 21.59 -5.06 3.59
CA ILE A 311 20.23 -4.53 3.49
C ILE A 311 19.25 -5.65 3.85
N ILE A 312 18.21 -5.34 4.62
CA ILE A 312 17.06 -6.23 4.77
C ILE A 312 15.90 -5.60 4.02
N ALA A 313 15.20 -6.42 3.24
CA ALA A 313 14.08 -5.99 2.41
C ALA A 313 12.86 -6.88 2.59
N VAL A 314 11.67 -6.30 2.49
CA VAL A 314 10.40 -6.99 2.27
C VAL A 314 10.27 -7.25 0.78
N ILE A 315 10.09 -8.50 0.44
CA ILE A 315 9.97 -9.00 -0.93
C ILE A 315 8.55 -9.49 -1.16
N GLU A 316 7.90 -9.01 -2.21
CA GLU A 316 6.62 -9.57 -2.65
C GLU A 316 6.84 -10.89 -3.40
N ASP A 317 6.30 -12.01 -2.92
CA ASP A 317 6.42 -13.31 -3.58
C ASP A 317 5.07 -14.05 -3.61
N GLY A 318 4.38 -13.93 -4.73
CA GLY A 318 3.02 -14.44 -4.91
C GLY A 318 2.04 -13.83 -3.89
N PHE A 319 1.29 -14.65 -3.19
CA PHE A 319 0.35 -14.22 -2.14
C PHE A 319 1.04 -13.86 -0.81
N ARG A 320 2.37 -14.01 -0.69
CA ARG A 320 3.09 -13.70 0.55
C ARG A 320 4.15 -12.65 0.33
N SER A 321 4.54 -12.00 1.43
CA SER A 321 5.74 -11.18 1.53
C SER A 321 6.75 -11.86 2.44
N GLU A 322 8.04 -11.72 2.11
CA GLU A 322 9.14 -12.37 2.83
C GLU A 322 10.23 -11.36 3.16
N LEU A 323 10.96 -11.60 4.25
CA LEU A 323 12.16 -10.84 4.58
C LEU A 323 13.40 -11.54 4.02
N ARG A 324 14.25 -10.77 3.33
CA ARG A 324 15.54 -11.24 2.81
C ARG A 324 16.66 -10.27 3.16
N ARG A 325 17.83 -10.83 3.49
CA ARG A 325 19.06 -10.06 3.66
C ARG A 325 19.82 -10.04 2.35
N ILE A 326 20.24 -8.87 1.92
CA ILE A 326 20.89 -8.62 0.62
C ILE A 326 22.24 -7.97 0.87
N GLY A 327 23.31 -8.58 0.38
CA GLY A 327 24.67 -8.03 0.39
C GLY A 327 24.93 -7.12 -0.80
N LEU A 328 25.88 -6.20 -0.67
CA LEU A 328 26.34 -5.36 -1.79
C LEU A 328 26.99 -6.17 -2.93
N ASP A 329 27.42 -7.40 -2.65
CA ASP A 329 27.90 -8.36 -3.64
C ASP A 329 26.77 -9.03 -4.43
N GLY A 330 25.50 -8.80 -4.05
CA GLY A 330 24.31 -9.44 -4.62
C GLY A 330 23.93 -10.76 -3.99
N ARG A 331 24.66 -11.21 -2.93
CA ARG A 331 24.28 -12.41 -2.17
C ARG A 331 22.97 -12.16 -1.43
N VAL A 332 22.03 -13.10 -1.56
CA VAL A 332 20.74 -13.08 -0.87
C VAL A 332 20.65 -14.22 0.12
N ILE A 333 20.19 -13.93 1.32
CA ILE A 333 19.94 -14.89 2.39
C ILE A 333 18.47 -14.77 2.78
N ASN A 334 17.73 -15.88 2.68
CA ASN A 334 16.37 -15.95 3.19
C ASN A 334 16.41 -15.91 4.72
N LEU A 335 15.63 -15.01 5.30
CA LEU A 335 15.42 -14.99 6.74
C LEU A 335 14.37 -16.05 7.10
N SER A 336 14.26 -16.37 8.40
CA SER A 336 13.25 -17.32 8.87
C SER A 336 11.86 -16.84 8.45
N PRO A 337 10.97 -17.76 8.02
CA PRO A 337 9.61 -17.39 7.65
C PRO A 337 8.91 -16.66 8.80
N LEU A 338 8.22 -15.57 8.45
CA LEU A 338 7.39 -14.86 9.41
C LEU A 338 6.06 -15.61 9.62
N PRO A 339 5.44 -15.51 10.79
CA PRO A 339 4.16 -16.15 11.07
C PRO A 339 3.01 -15.55 10.23
N VAL A 340 3.13 -14.29 9.83
CA VAL A 340 2.14 -13.53 9.06
C VAL A 340 2.84 -12.70 7.97
N ASN A 341 2.08 -12.12 7.05
CA ASN A 341 2.63 -11.19 6.06
C ASN A 341 3.03 -9.88 6.75
N PRO A 342 4.28 -9.40 6.58
CA PRO A 342 4.68 -8.09 7.07
C PRO A 342 4.16 -6.98 6.14
N GLU A 343 3.73 -5.86 6.73
CA GLU A 343 3.38 -4.64 6.00
C GLU A 343 4.38 -3.51 6.26
N SER A 344 4.74 -3.29 7.50
CA SER A 344 5.75 -2.31 7.90
C SER A 344 6.72 -2.96 8.87
N PHE A 345 8.01 -2.70 8.73
CA PHE A 345 9.03 -3.32 9.58
C PHE A 345 10.15 -2.35 9.92
N ASP A 346 10.82 -2.62 11.02
CA ASP A 346 12.10 -2.01 11.37
C ASP A 346 12.95 -2.97 12.20
N PHE A 347 14.25 -2.74 12.21
CA PHE A 347 15.23 -3.53 12.96
C PHE A 347 15.97 -2.67 13.97
N SER A 348 16.23 -3.26 15.13
CA SER A 348 17.09 -2.64 16.14
C SER A 348 18.45 -2.26 15.55
N THR A 349 18.94 -1.09 15.90
CA THR A 349 20.27 -0.62 15.50
C THR A 349 21.37 -1.18 16.40
N THR A 350 21.00 -1.74 17.54
CA THR A 350 21.92 -2.26 18.57
C THR A 350 22.01 -3.79 18.58
N SER A 351 21.10 -4.47 17.86
CA SER A 351 21.05 -5.94 17.79
C SER A 351 20.74 -6.42 16.38
N ASP A 352 21.45 -7.43 15.92
CA ASP A 352 21.21 -8.06 14.61
C ASP A 352 20.00 -9.00 14.56
N SER A 353 19.48 -9.36 15.72
CA SER A 353 18.40 -10.34 15.88
C SER A 353 17.11 -9.76 16.44
N GLU A 354 17.05 -8.44 16.65
CA GLU A 354 15.85 -7.76 17.12
C GLU A 354 15.18 -6.99 15.99
N TYR A 355 13.92 -7.29 15.76
CA TYR A 355 13.09 -6.57 14.77
C TYR A 355 11.62 -6.56 15.18
N ALA A 356 10.91 -5.56 14.73
CA ALA A 356 9.47 -5.44 14.89
C ALA A 356 8.82 -5.21 13.52
N PHE A 357 7.61 -5.69 13.37
CA PHE A 357 6.81 -5.45 12.17
C PHE A 357 5.33 -5.43 12.49
N SER A 358 4.55 -4.74 11.67
CA SER A 358 3.10 -4.92 11.60
C SER A 358 2.78 -5.96 10.54
N GLY A 359 1.75 -6.77 10.79
CA GLY A 359 1.35 -7.76 9.80
C GLY A 359 0.21 -8.66 10.25
N GLY A 360 -0.39 -9.34 9.28
CA GLY A 360 -1.55 -10.22 9.44
C GLY A 360 -1.63 -11.31 8.38
N THR A 361 -2.77 -11.98 8.35
CA THR A 361 -3.16 -12.93 7.31
C THR A 361 -4.60 -12.67 6.89
N ALA A 362 -5.11 -13.37 5.90
CA ALA A 362 -6.53 -13.27 5.50
C ALA A 362 -7.53 -13.62 6.63
N THR A 363 -7.07 -14.27 7.70
CA THR A 363 -7.90 -14.67 8.84
C THR A 363 -7.46 -14.07 10.16
N GLU A 364 -6.41 -13.27 10.17
CA GLU A 364 -5.85 -12.63 11.34
C GLU A 364 -5.49 -11.18 10.97
N PRO A 365 -6.27 -10.18 11.42
CA PRO A 365 -5.98 -8.77 11.16
C PRO A 365 -4.59 -8.36 11.61
N ASN A 366 -4.09 -7.25 11.05
CA ASN A 366 -2.79 -6.72 11.37
C ASN A 366 -2.62 -6.41 12.86
N GLU A 367 -1.48 -6.84 13.39
CA GLU A 367 -1.03 -6.57 14.75
C GLU A 367 0.48 -6.30 14.75
N ILE A 368 1.02 -5.82 15.88
CA ILE A 368 2.46 -5.64 16.05
C ILE A 368 3.07 -6.96 16.52
N TRP A 369 4.15 -7.33 15.86
CA TRP A 369 4.98 -8.51 16.12
C TRP A 369 6.39 -8.08 16.50
N LEU A 370 6.99 -8.78 17.46
CA LEU A 370 8.34 -8.53 17.93
C LEU A 370 9.14 -9.83 17.93
N ALA A 371 10.34 -9.81 17.38
CA ALA A 371 11.35 -10.84 17.51
C ALA A 371 12.53 -10.33 18.34
N THR A 372 12.99 -11.14 19.30
CA THR A 372 14.15 -10.85 20.13
C THR A 372 15.08 -12.05 20.15
N GLY A 373 16.34 -11.83 19.80
CA GLY A 373 17.34 -12.90 19.74
C GLY A 373 17.02 -13.95 18.66
N SER A 374 17.16 -15.23 19.00
CA SER A 374 16.88 -16.36 18.09
C SER A 374 15.43 -16.86 18.15
N SER A 375 14.57 -16.20 18.90
CA SER A 375 13.18 -16.59 19.07
C SER A 375 12.36 -16.21 17.83
N ALA A 376 11.33 -17.02 17.53
CA ALA A 376 10.34 -16.64 16.53
C ALA A 376 9.60 -15.35 16.96
N ALA A 377 9.18 -14.55 15.99
CA ALA A 377 8.40 -13.35 16.28
C ALA A 377 7.08 -13.71 16.99
N THR A 378 6.75 -12.93 18.02
CA THR A 378 5.52 -13.09 18.81
C THR A 378 4.66 -11.85 18.68
N ARG A 379 3.34 -12.03 18.66
CA ARG A 379 2.39 -10.93 18.66
C ARG A 379 2.41 -10.22 20.03
N VAL A 380 2.56 -8.89 20.01
CA VAL A 380 2.67 -8.05 21.21
C VAL A 380 1.57 -6.99 21.32
N SER A 381 0.59 -6.99 20.41
CA SER A 381 -0.55 -6.08 20.45
C SER A 381 -1.88 -6.80 20.21
N GLU A 382 -2.98 -6.12 20.51
CA GLU A 382 -4.35 -6.58 20.33
C GLU A 382 -5.26 -5.43 19.86
N PHE A 383 -4.84 -4.73 18.81
CA PHE A 383 -5.61 -3.60 18.26
C PHE A 383 -6.96 -4.02 17.69
N ASN A 384 -7.02 -5.22 17.11
CA ASN A 384 -8.18 -5.76 16.41
C ASN A 384 -8.80 -6.95 17.16
N LYS A 385 -8.77 -6.95 18.50
CA LYS A 385 -9.27 -8.07 19.31
C LYS A 385 -10.73 -8.44 19.04
N GLU A 386 -11.58 -7.48 18.69
CA GLU A 386 -12.99 -7.70 18.34
C GLU A 386 -13.16 -8.63 17.14
N TRP A 387 -12.18 -8.65 16.23
CA TRP A 387 -12.16 -9.51 15.06
C TRP A 387 -11.89 -10.98 15.39
N SER A 388 -11.39 -11.29 16.59
CA SER A 388 -11.21 -12.68 17.05
C SER A 388 -12.53 -13.44 17.13
N THR A 389 -13.65 -12.73 17.26
CA THR A 389 -15.02 -13.29 17.29
C THR A 389 -15.64 -13.46 15.91
N VAL A 390 -14.94 -13.04 14.84
CA VAL A 390 -15.41 -13.10 13.46
C VAL A 390 -14.95 -14.40 12.80
N LYS A 391 -15.83 -15.00 12.02
CA LYS A 391 -15.55 -16.17 11.20
C LYS A 391 -14.98 -15.72 9.86
N LEU A 392 -13.67 -15.52 9.79
CA LEU A 392 -12.96 -15.24 8.57
C LEU A 392 -12.60 -16.52 7.84
N VAL A 393 -12.57 -16.46 6.51
CA VAL A 393 -12.30 -17.62 5.65
C VAL A 393 -10.85 -17.57 5.15
N LYS A 394 -10.16 -18.69 5.32
CA LYS A 394 -8.78 -18.84 4.81
C LYS A 394 -8.81 -19.06 3.30
N PRO A 395 -8.00 -18.30 2.52
CA PRO A 395 -7.86 -18.53 1.09
C PRO A 395 -7.25 -19.90 0.77
N GLU A 396 -7.82 -20.61 -0.21
CA GLU A 396 -7.20 -21.76 -0.85
C GLU A 396 -6.43 -21.26 -2.08
N LEU A 397 -5.10 -21.35 -2.06
CA LEU A 397 -4.28 -20.99 -3.22
C LEU A 397 -4.33 -22.11 -4.25
N PHE A 398 -4.48 -21.75 -5.53
CA PHE A 398 -4.40 -22.70 -6.62
C PHE A 398 -3.78 -22.07 -7.87
N ARG A 399 -3.24 -22.91 -8.74
CA ARG A 399 -2.61 -22.48 -9.99
C ARG A 399 -3.33 -23.11 -11.16
N PHE A 400 -3.50 -22.34 -12.21
CA PHE A 400 -4.12 -22.77 -13.44
C PHE A 400 -3.35 -22.24 -14.65
N LYS A 401 -3.56 -22.87 -15.81
CA LYS A 401 -2.96 -22.43 -17.07
C LYS A 401 -3.90 -21.48 -17.78
N SER A 402 -3.37 -20.35 -18.24
CA SER A 402 -4.06 -19.44 -19.11
C SER A 402 -4.03 -19.93 -20.58
N PHE A 403 -4.66 -19.18 -21.47
CA PHE A 403 -4.85 -19.48 -22.90
C PHE A 403 -3.54 -19.74 -23.66
N ASP A 404 -2.44 -19.12 -23.24
CA ASP A 404 -1.10 -19.23 -23.84
C ASP A 404 -0.15 -20.16 -23.06
N GLY A 405 -0.67 -20.82 -22.03
CA GLY A 405 0.08 -21.73 -21.17
C GLY A 405 0.79 -21.05 -19.99
N ALA A 406 0.68 -19.73 -19.84
CA ALA A 406 1.15 -19.03 -18.66
C ALA A 406 0.48 -19.58 -17.39
N VAL A 407 1.26 -19.78 -16.33
CA VAL A 407 0.74 -20.24 -15.05
C VAL A 407 0.31 -19.03 -14.23
N ILE A 408 -0.97 -18.96 -13.93
CA ILE A 408 -1.59 -17.92 -13.12
C ILE A 408 -1.86 -18.49 -11.73
N GLU A 409 -1.57 -17.72 -10.70
CA GLU A 409 -1.93 -18.05 -9.31
C GLU A 409 -3.19 -17.28 -8.93
N GLY A 410 -4.09 -17.94 -8.22
CA GLY A 410 -5.28 -17.33 -7.66
C GLY A 410 -5.58 -17.88 -6.28
N ALA A 411 -6.44 -17.18 -5.56
CA ALA A 411 -6.98 -17.64 -4.29
C ALA A 411 -8.49 -17.78 -4.36
N LEU A 412 -9.01 -18.81 -3.68
CA LEU A 412 -10.43 -19.12 -3.58
C LEU A 412 -10.85 -19.06 -2.12
N LEU A 413 -11.81 -18.20 -1.79
CA LEU A 413 -12.49 -18.24 -0.51
C LEU A 413 -13.78 -19.03 -0.68
N LEU A 414 -13.90 -20.10 0.09
CA LEU A 414 -15.12 -20.91 0.14
C LEU A 414 -15.92 -20.53 1.38
N PRO A 415 -17.26 -20.45 1.31
CA PRO A 415 -18.08 -20.23 2.50
C PRO A 415 -17.72 -21.20 3.61
N ALA A 416 -17.66 -20.73 4.85
CA ALA A 416 -17.21 -21.54 5.98
C ALA A 416 -18.10 -22.78 6.28
N ASN A 417 -19.30 -22.82 5.73
CA ASN A 417 -20.24 -23.95 5.79
C ASN A 417 -20.39 -24.68 4.43
N TYR A 418 -19.43 -24.49 3.50
CA TYR A 418 -19.43 -25.16 2.21
C TYR A 418 -19.37 -26.68 2.39
N ASP A 419 -20.27 -27.40 1.72
CA ASP A 419 -20.42 -28.85 1.84
C ASP A 419 -19.41 -29.66 1.00
N GLY A 420 -18.60 -28.97 0.19
CA GLY A 420 -17.63 -29.58 -0.72
C GLY A 420 -18.22 -30.13 -2.02
N HIS A 421 -19.53 -30.04 -2.25
CA HIS A 421 -20.21 -30.67 -3.37
C HIS A 421 -21.13 -29.73 -4.15
N SER A 422 -21.81 -28.81 -3.48
CA SER A 422 -22.74 -27.87 -4.11
C SER A 422 -21.99 -26.84 -4.96
N LYS A 423 -22.49 -26.55 -6.15
CA LYS A 423 -21.95 -25.48 -6.99
C LYS A 423 -22.37 -24.13 -6.41
N LEU A 424 -21.37 -23.29 -6.15
CA LEU A 424 -21.55 -21.97 -5.54
C LEU A 424 -21.79 -20.88 -6.59
N PRO A 425 -22.57 -19.84 -6.28
CA PRO A 425 -22.44 -18.58 -6.99
C PRO A 425 -21.02 -18.07 -6.77
N LEU A 426 -20.31 -17.75 -7.87
CA LEU A 426 -18.92 -17.32 -7.84
C LEU A 426 -18.82 -15.84 -8.16
N ILE A 427 -18.18 -15.07 -7.29
CA ILE A 427 -17.82 -13.67 -7.54
C ILE A 427 -16.31 -13.62 -7.77
N THR A 428 -15.89 -13.11 -8.93
CA THR A 428 -14.49 -12.85 -9.24
C THR A 428 -14.20 -11.41 -8.88
N LEU A 429 -13.30 -11.18 -7.93
CA LEU A 429 -12.85 -9.87 -7.52
C LEU A 429 -11.46 -9.60 -8.10
N ILE A 430 -11.33 -8.51 -8.84
CA ILE A 430 -10.09 -8.07 -9.48
C ILE A 430 -9.47 -6.96 -8.66
N HIS A 431 -8.16 -7.04 -8.41
CA HIS A 431 -7.42 -6.01 -7.69
C HIS A 431 -7.21 -4.75 -8.54
N GLY A 432 -6.90 -3.64 -7.89
CA GLY A 432 -6.48 -2.39 -8.52
C GLY A 432 -5.05 -2.44 -9.06
N GLY A 433 -4.54 -1.35 -9.51
CA GLY A 433 -3.21 -1.20 -10.11
C GLY A 433 -3.29 -0.92 -11.60
N PRO A 434 -2.88 -1.83 -12.52
CA PRO A 434 -2.70 -3.29 -12.40
C PRO A 434 -1.44 -3.76 -11.67
N CYS A 435 -0.46 -2.90 -11.44
CA CYS A 435 0.77 -3.20 -10.72
C CYS A 435 0.52 -3.37 -9.21
N TRP A 436 -0.35 -4.28 -8.85
CA TRP A 436 -0.64 -4.70 -7.49
C TRP A 436 -0.93 -6.20 -7.46
N ARG A 437 -1.38 -6.75 -6.33
CA ARG A 437 -1.70 -8.17 -6.21
C ARG A 437 -2.65 -8.43 -5.04
N TRP A 438 -3.41 -9.47 -5.13
CA TRP A 438 -4.03 -10.09 -3.97
C TRP A 438 -2.95 -10.77 -3.12
N SER A 439 -3.03 -10.61 -1.82
CA SER A 439 -2.10 -11.19 -0.85
C SER A 439 -2.84 -11.81 0.33
N ASP A 440 -2.10 -12.54 1.20
CA ASP A 440 -2.66 -13.17 2.40
C ASP A 440 -2.91 -12.11 3.48
N THR A 441 -3.92 -11.26 3.27
CA THR A 441 -4.36 -10.19 4.17
C THR A 441 -5.88 -10.19 4.27
N VAL A 442 -6.44 -9.59 5.32
CA VAL A 442 -7.91 -9.43 5.44
C VAL A 442 -8.39 -8.50 4.32
N GLU A 443 -9.25 -9.03 3.46
CA GLU A 443 -9.92 -8.25 2.42
C GLU A 443 -11.44 -8.22 2.72
N ASN A 444 -11.95 -7.01 2.98
CA ASN A 444 -13.28 -6.84 3.54
C ASN A 444 -14.41 -7.30 2.61
N TRP A 445 -14.34 -7.00 1.30
CA TRP A 445 -15.40 -7.35 0.36
C TRP A 445 -15.55 -8.86 0.24
N GLY A 446 -14.45 -9.56 0.02
CA GLY A 446 -14.50 -10.99 -0.17
C GLY A 446 -14.81 -11.75 1.11
N GLN A 447 -14.30 -11.31 2.26
CA GLN A 447 -14.65 -11.92 3.54
C GLN A 447 -16.14 -11.72 3.87
N LEU A 448 -16.69 -10.53 3.59
CA LEU A 448 -18.11 -10.24 3.74
C LEU A 448 -18.95 -11.15 2.83
N LEU A 449 -18.63 -11.19 1.54
CA LEU A 449 -19.37 -11.96 0.55
C LEU A 449 -19.25 -13.49 0.78
N ALA A 450 -18.05 -13.98 1.16
CA ALA A 450 -17.85 -15.39 1.51
C ALA A 450 -18.67 -15.78 2.74
N GLY A 451 -18.77 -14.89 3.74
CA GLY A 451 -19.67 -15.05 4.89
C GLY A 451 -21.14 -15.19 4.49
N HIS A 452 -21.55 -14.58 3.38
CA HIS A 452 -22.93 -14.62 2.86
C HIS A 452 -23.18 -15.76 1.84
N GLY A 453 -22.23 -16.69 1.68
CA GLY A 453 -22.43 -17.92 0.91
C GLY A 453 -21.93 -17.88 -0.52
N TYR A 454 -21.15 -16.88 -0.90
CA TYR A 454 -20.49 -16.81 -2.20
C TYR A 454 -19.13 -17.50 -2.19
N GLY A 455 -18.78 -18.18 -3.28
CA GLY A 455 -17.38 -18.45 -3.58
C GLY A 455 -16.72 -17.18 -4.11
N ILE A 456 -15.54 -16.82 -3.58
CA ILE A 456 -14.81 -15.63 -4.02
C ILE A 456 -13.51 -16.05 -4.67
N PHE A 457 -13.29 -15.57 -5.88
CA PHE A 457 -12.08 -15.84 -6.65
C PHE A 457 -11.23 -14.56 -6.76
N TYR A 458 -9.98 -14.65 -6.34
CA TYR A 458 -8.96 -13.62 -6.41
C TYR A 458 -7.85 -14.05 -7.37
N PRO A 459 -7.90 -13.74 -8.66
CA PRO A 459 -6.79 -14.02 -9.57
C PRO A 459 -5.70 -12.95 -9.47
N ASN A 460 -4.42 -13.35 -9.42
CA ASN A 460 -3.28 -12.51 -9.71
C ASN A 460 -2.95 -12.66 -11.19
N ILE A 461 -3.65 -11.89 -12.02
CA ILE A 461 -3.53 -11.91 -13.48
C ILE A 461 -2.18 -11.35 -13.95
N ARG A 462 -1.80 -11.58 -15.22
CA ARG A 462 -0.63 -10.93 -15.80
C ARG A 462 -0.68 -9.41 -15.60
N GLY A 463 0.46 -8.81 -15.30
CA GLY A 463 0.57 -7.42 -14.84
C GLY A 463 0.64 -7.29 -13.31
N SER A 464 0.21 -8.33 -12.55
CA SER A 464 0.33 -8.31 -11.09
C SER A 464 1.78 -8.34 -10.62
N THR A 465 2.06 -7.69 -9.48
CA THR A 465 3.34 -7.79 -8.78
C THR A 465 3.53 -9.15 -8.10
N GLY A 466 4.76 -9.45 -7.65
CA GLY A 466 5.06 -10.69 -6.92
C GLY A 466 5.39 -11.91 -7.78
N TYR A 467 5.42 -11.79 -9.11
CA TYR A 467 5.66 -12.91 -10.05
C TYR A 467 6.83 -12.67 -11.01
N GLY A 468 7.63 -11.63 -10.77
CA GLY A 468 8.80 -11.25 -11.55
C GLY A 468 8.51 -10.24 -12.65
N GLN A 469 9.59 -9.58 -13.13
CA GLN A 469 9.51 -8.49 -14.10
C GLN A 469 8.79 -8.88 -15.40
N LYS A 470 9.08 -10.09 -15.89
CA LYS A 470 8.44 -10.57 -17.12
C LYS A 470 6.92 -10.66 -17.00
N PHE A 471 6.43 -11.12 -15.84
CA PHE A 471 4.99 -11.26 -15.59
C PHE A 471 4.33 -9.88 -15.44
N LEU A 472 5.00 -8.97 -14.76
CA LEU A 472 4.58 -7.57 -14.60
C LEU A 472 4.39 -6.88 -15.96
N GLU A 473 5.30 -7.09 -16.91
CA GLU A 473 5.27 -6.46 -18.24
C GLU A 473 4.26 -7.11 -19.24
N MET A 474 3.65 -8.25 -18.87
CA MET A 474 2.81 -9.00 -19.82
C MET A 474 1.51 -8.31 -20.20
N ASN A 475 1.05 -7.30 -19.46
CA ASN A 475 -0.15 -6.52 -19.81
C ASN A 475 0.18 -5.13 -20.34
N ARG A 476 1.46 -4.81 -20.61
CA ARG A 476 1.86 -3.54 -21.20
C ARG A 476 1.25 -3.42 -22.59
N ALA A 477 0.52 -2.32 -22.82
CA ALA A 477 -0.28 -2.08 -24.03
C ALA A 477 -1.28 -3.20 -24.39
N ASP A 478 -1.71 -4.00 -23.38
CA ASP A 478 -2.58 -5.18 -23.60
C ASP A 478 -3.70 -5.29 -22.55
N TRP A 479 -4.08 -4.18 -21.90
CA TRP A 479 -5.19 -4.17 -20.95
C TRP A 479 -6.50 -4.63 -21.60
N GLY A 480 -7.20 -5.53 -20.93
CA GLY A 480 -8.46 -6.09 -21.37
C GLY A 480 -8.32 -7.29 -22.31
N TYR A 481 -7.12 -7.71 -22.69
CA TYR A 481 -6.89 -8.84 -23.62
C TYR A 481 -6.29 -10.05 -22.93
N GLY A 482 -4.96 -10.05 -22.71
CA GLY A 482 -4.28 -11.17 -22.08
C GLY A 482 -4.71 -11.37 -20.64
N ASP A 483 -4.81 -10.29 -19.89
CA ASP A 483 -5.24 -10.22 -18.51
C ASP A 483 -6.71 -10.68 -18.31
N PHE A 484 -7.62 -10.24 -19.17
CA PHE A 484 -9.00 -10.73 -19.15
C PHE A 484 -9.10 -12.24 -19.48
N LYS A 485 -8.26 -12.74 -20.39
CA LYS A 485 -8.21 -14.19 -20.67
C LYS A 485 -7.70 -14.99 -19.46
N ASP A 486 -6.81 -14.43 -18.65
CA ASP A 486 -6.40 -15.04 -17.39
C ASP A 486 -7.57 -15.15 -16.42
N VAL A 487 -8.38 -14.08 -16.29
CA VAL A 487 -9.63 -14.08 -15.49
C VAL A 487 -10.54 -15.21 -15.95
N MET A 488 -10.81 -15.29 -17.25
CA MET A 488 -11.73 -16.29 -17.81
C MET A 488 -11.20 -17.71 -17.66
N ALA A 489 -9.90 -17.94 -17.82
CA ALA A 489 -9.28 -19.25 -17.61
C ALA A 489 -9.41 -19.71 -16.14
N GLY A 490 -9.28 -18.80 -15.18
CA GLY A 490 -9.49 -19.10 -13.76
C GLY A 490 -10.95 -19.45 -13.45
N VAL A 491 -11.91 -18.71 -13.99
CA VAL A 491 -13.34 -19.02 -13.87
C VAL A 491 -13.64 -20.39 -14.46
N ASP A 492 -13.09 -20.71 -15.65
CA ASP A 492 -13.27 -22.01 -16.29
C ASP A 492 -12.66 -23.15 -15.47
N ALA A 493 -11.50 -22.94 -14.88
CA ALA A 493 -10.87 -23.91 -13.98
C ALA A 493 -11.75 -24.21 -12.75
N LEU A 494 -12.38 -23.19 -12.16
CA LEU A 494 -13.27 -23.36 -10.99
C LEU A 494 -14.60 -24.05 -11.38
N ILE A 495 -15.14 -23.80 -12.58
CA ILE A 495 -16.29 -24.52 -13.11
C ILE A 495 -15.94 -25.99 -13.36
N ALA A 496 -14.77 -26.26 -13.96
CA ALA A 496 -14.29 -27.61 -14.22
C ALA A 496 -14.04 -28.41 -12.92
N ARG A 497 -13.59 -27.74 -11.85
CA ARG A 497 -13.47 -28.30 -10.49
C ARG A 497 -14.84 -28.63 -9.84
N GLY A 498 -15.94 -28.16 -10.41
CA GLY A 498 -17.29 -28.36 -9.85
C GLY A 498 -17.63 -27.37 -8.71
N VAL A 499 -16.77 -26.37 -8.44
CA VAL A 499 -16.98 -25.37 -7.38
C VAL A 499 -17.93 -24.26 -7.83
N ALA A 500 -17.71 -23.70 -9.03
CA ALA A 500 -18.51 -22.60 -9.55
C ALA A 500 -19.74 -23.07 -10.34
N ASP A 501 -20.87 -22.40 -10.12
CA ASP A 501 -22.06 -22.54 -10.97
C ASP A 501 -21.91 -21.64 -12.21
N PRO A 502 -21.83 -22.17 -13.43
CA PRO A 502 -21.66 -21.38 -14.64
C PRO A 502 -22.82 -20.41 -14.92
N ASN A 503 -23.97 -20.58 -14.27
CA ASN A 503 -25.14 -19.72 -14.42
C ASN A 503 -25.22 -18.61 -13.36
N ARG A 504 -24.35 -18.65 -12.36
CA ARG A 504 -24.33 -17.68 -11.24
C ARG A 504 -22.93 -17.10 -11.04
N LEU A 505 -22.42 -16.41 -12.07
CA LEU A 505 -21.12 -15.74 -12.07
C LEU A 505 -21.29 -14.23 -11.90
N GLY A 506 -20.56 -13.64 -10.97
CA GLY A 506 -20.44 -12.20 -10.75
C GLY A 506 -18.99 -11.77 -10.94
N ILE A 507 -18.79 -10.47 -11.24
CA ILE A 507 -17.48 -9.85 -11.31
C ILE A 507 -17.52 -8.50 -10.59
N GLY A 508 -16.39 -8.08 -10.02
CA GLY A 508 -16.27 -6.76 -9.38
C GLY A 508 -14.84 -6.40 -9.06
N GLY A 509 -14.63 -5.14 -8.70
CA GLY A 509 -13.36 -4.60 -8.27
C GLY A 509 -13.38 -3.09 -8.18
N TRP A 510 -12.24 -2.52 -7.79
CA TRP A 510 -12.03 -1.08 -7.64
C TRP A 510 -10.86 -0.64 -8.52
N SER A 511 -10.89 0.61 -9.05
CA SER A 511 -9.83 1.15 -9.89
C SER A 511 -9.62 0.28 -11.15
N TYR A 512 -8.43 -0.20 -11.43
CA TYR A 512 -8.22 -1.20 -12.48
C TYR A 512 -9.14 -2.43 -12.37
N GLY A 513 -9.52 -2.85 -11.15
CA GLY A 513 -10.52 -3.91 -10.95
C GLY A 513 -11.92 -3.49 -11.40
N GLY A 514 -12.27 -2.22 -11.25
CA GLY A 514 -13.47 -1.59 -11.84
C GLY A 514 -13.40 -1.60 -13.36
N TYR A 515 -12.27 -1.14 -13.93
CA TYR A 515 -11.99 -1.23 -15.37
C TYR A 515 -12.19 -2.65 -15.92
N MET A 516 -11.59 -3.65 -15.29
CA MET A 516 -11.71 -5.05 -15.74
C MET A 516 -13.15 -5.55 -15.65
N SER A 517 -13.92 -5.08 -14.67
CA SER A 517 -15.36 -5.39 -14.56
C SER A 517 -16.14 -4.76 -15.70
N GLU A 518 -15.86 -3.52 -16.05
CA GLU A 518 -16.43 -2.80 -17.20
C GLU A 518 -16.05 -3.45 -18.52
N TRP A 519 -14.77 -3.85 -18.66
CA TRP A 519 -14.30 -4.59 -19.82
C TRP A 519 -15.06 -5.92 -19.98
N ALA A 520 -15.13 -6.70 -18.91
CA ALA A 520 -15.75 -8.02 -18.92
C ALA A 520 -17.20 -8.00 -19.42
N ILE A 521 -18.01 -7.03 -18.96
CA ILE A 521 -19.43 -6.94 -19.39
C ILE A 521 -19.60 -6.57 -20.87
N THR A 522 -18.55 -6.03 -21.49
CA THR A 522 -18.53 -5.72 -22.94
C THR A 522 -18.04 -6.89 -23.79
N GLN A 523 -17.34 -7.87 -23.19
CA GLN A 523 -16.71 -8.98 -23.91
C GLN A 523 -17.48 -10.30 -23.78
N THR A 524 -18.31 -10.45 -22.74
CA THR A 524 -19.04 -11.70 -22.48
C THR A 524 -20.35 -11.46 -21.72
N ASP A 525 -21.36 -12.33 -21.91
CA ASP A 525 -22.62 -12.36 -21.15
C ASP A 525 -22.64 -13.42 -20.04
N ARG A 526 -21.50 -14.04 -19.75
CA ARG A 526 -21.36 -15.07 -18.71
C ARG A 526 -21.59 -14.51 -17.30
N PHE A 527 -21.11 -13.30 -17.02
CA PHE A 527 -21.35 -12.63 -15.75
C PHE A 527 -22.78 -12.08 -15.70
N LYS A 528 -23.51 -12.47 -14.65
CA LYS A 528 -24.93 -12.11 -14.47
C LYS A 528 -25.08 -10.77 -13.72
N VAL A 529 -24.01 -10.33 -13.09
CA VAL A 529 -23.96 -9.10 -12.32
C VAL A 529 -22.53 -8.57 -12.28
N ALA A 530 -22.38 -7.25 -12.28
CA ALA A 530 -21.09 -6.58 -12.12
C ALA A 530 -21.16 -5.45 -11.08
N VAL A 531 -20.03 -5.22 -10.42
CA VAL A 531 -19.79 -4.05 -9.57
C VAL A 531 -18.50 -3.37 -10.05
N SER A 532 -18.61 -2.14 -10.52
CA SER A 532 -17.47 -1.30 -10.88
C SER A 532 -17.32 -0.17 -9.85
N GLY A 533 -16.26 -0.22 -9.06
CA GLY A 533 -15.87 0.87 -8.18
C GLY A 533 -14.76 1.69 -8.83
N ALA A 534 -14.92 3.00 -8.98
CA ALA A 534 -13.94 3.89 -9.58
C ALA A 534 -13.27 3.28 -10.83
N GLY A 535 -14.08 2.82 -11.81
CA GLY A 535 -13.58 2.13 -12.99
C GLY A 535 -13.28 3.09 -14.15
N LEU A 536 -12.63 2.57 -15.20
CA LEU A 536 -12.12 3.32 -16.34
C LEU A 536 -12.86 2.92 -17.62
N ALA A 537 -13.84 3.71 -18.03
CA ALA A 537 -14.62 3.43 -19.24
C ALA A 537 -13.89 3.83 -20.53
N ASN A 538 -13.13 4.92 -20.50
CA ASN A 538 -12.53 5.56 -21.67
C ASN A 538 -11.14 6.07 -21.35
N LEU A 539 -10.11 5.28 -21.66
CA LEU A 539 -8.73 5.53 -21.28
C LEU A 539 -8.15 6.82 -21.89
N ILE A 540 -8.72 7.37 -22.99
CA ILE A 540 -8.27 8.66 -23.52
C ILE A 540 -8.76 9.82 -22.65
N SER A 541 -10.03 9.79 -22.25
CA SER A 541 -10.56 10.85 -21.37
C SER A 541 -10.02 10.72 -19.96
N GLU A 542 -9.71 9.51 -19.51
CA GLU A 542 -9.06 9.24 -18.24
C GLU A 542 -7.67 9.86 -18.22
N PHE A 543 -6.76 9.46 -19.14
CA PHE A 543 -5.41 10.05 -19.30
C PHE A 543 -5.43 11.59 -19.31
N ALA A 544 -6.42 12.18 -19.97
CA ALA A 544 -6.50 13.64 -20.12
C ALA A 544 -7.00 14.37 -18.86
N THR A 545 -7.55 13.67 -17.87
CA THR A 545 -8.22 14.26 -16.71
C THR A 545 -7.78 13.71 -15.35
N GLU A 546 -6.93 12.68 -15.34
CA GLU A 546 -6.34 12.13 -14.13
C GLU A 546 -5.17 12.98 -13.61
N ASN A 547 -4.73 12.73 -12.37
CA ASN A 547 -3.63 13.46 -11.74
C ASN A 547 -2.23 12.84 -11.98
N GLU A 548 -2.14 11.63 -12.54
CA GLU A 548 -0.87 10.90 -12.75
C GLU A 548 -0.74 10.33 -14.19
N PRO A 549 -0.93 11.12 -15.26
CA PRO A 549 -0.97 10.62 -16.65
C PRO A 549 0.32 9.90 -17.08
N ALA A 550 1.44 10.13 -16.39
CA ALA A 550 2.69 9.41 -16.60
C ALA A 550 2.55 7.90 -16.38
N TYR A 551 1.65 7.47 -15.49
CA TYR A 551 1.39 6.06 -15.23
C TYR A 551 0.85 5.35 -16.47
N ASP A 552 -0.16 5.90 -17.09
CA ASP A 552 -0.75 5.39 -18.33
C ASP A 552 0.20 5.50 -19.51
N GLU A 553 1.00 6.57 -19.55
CA GLU A 553 2.03 6.75 -20.59
C GLU A 553 3.04 5.61 -20.59
N TRP A 554 3.44 5.09 -19.44
CA TRP A 554 4.32 3.92 -19.36
C TRP A 554 3.67 2.64 -19.91
N TYR A 555 2.34 2.53 -19.87
CA TYR A 555 1.62 1.40 -20.47
C TYR A 555 1.40 1.56 -21.96
N PHE A 556 0.90 2.69 -22.41
CA PHE A 556 0.37 2.88 -23.76
C PHE A 556 1.13 3.88 -24.62
N GLY A 557 2.00 4.71 -24.03
CA GLY A 557 2.62 5.87 -24.67
C GLY A 557 1.68 7.07 -24.68
N GLN A 558 2.02 8.09 -25.47
CA GLN A 558 1.24 9.33 -25.58
C GLN A 558 -0.02 9.11 -26.45
N PRO A 559 -1.23 9.33 -25.91
CA PRO A 559 -2.46 9.14 -26.68
C PRO A 559 -2.63 10.14 -27.82
N TYR A 560 -1.99 11.32 -27.73
CA TYR A 560 -2.03 12.34 -28.78
C TYR A 560 -1.27 11.91 -30.03
N ASP A 561 -0.26 11.04 -29.89
CA ASP A 561 0.54 10.50 -30.99
C ASP A 561 0.08 9.11 -31.42
N LYS A 562 -0.41 8.26 -30.47
CA LYS A 562 -0.74 6.85 -30.68
C LYS A 562 -2.01 6.46 -29.90
N PRO A 563 -3.19 6.94 -30.31
CA PRO A 563 -4.43 6.69 -29.58
C PRO A 563 -4.96 5.24 -29.68
N GLU A 564 -4.42 4.43 -30.62
CA GLU A 564 -5.02 3.13 -30.97
C GLU A 564 -4.99 2.16 -29.78
N GLY A 565 -3.93 2.16 -28.95
CA GLY A 565 -3.80 1.34 -27.76
C GLY A 565 -4.88 1.68 -26.73
N PHE A 566 -5.04 2.94 -26.45
CA PHE A 566 -6.05 3.46 -25.51
C PHE A 566 -7.47 3.13 -26.01
N LEU A 567 -7.79 3.45 -27.26
CA LEU A 567 -9.13 3.16 -27.83
C LEU A 567 -9.44 1.68 -27.83
N ARG A 568 -8.47 0.84 -28.24
CA ARG A 568 -8.63 -0.61 -28.28
C ARG A 568 -8.94 -1.18 -26.90
N SER A 569 -8.32 -0.65 -25.85
CA SER A 569 -8.45 -1.10 -24.47
C SER A 569 -9.57 -0.38 -23.69
N SER A 570 -10.27 0.58 -24.28
CA SER A 570 -11.39 1.29 -23.66
C SER A 570 -12.69 0.49 -23.72
N PRO A 571 -13.31 0.12 -22.59
CA PRO A 571 -14.65 -0.50 -22.55
C PRO A 571 -15.69 0.29 -23.34
N PHE A 572 -15.59 1.63 -23.32
CA PHE A 572 -16.47 2.56 -24.03
C PHE A 572 -16.69 2.17 -25.51
N MET A 573 -15.69 1.68 -26.20
CA MET A 573 -15.75 1.30 -27.62
C MET A 573 -16.65 0.08 -27.88
N TYR A 574 -16.95 -0.69 -26.83
CA TYR A 574 -17.65 -1.98 -26.94
C TYR A 574 -18.99 -2.02 -26.17
N MET A 575 -19.45 -0.90 -25.60
CA MET A 575 -20.65 -0.81 -24.76
C MET A 575 -21.92 -1.37 -25.39
N LYS A 576 -22.04 -1.35 -26.72
CA LYS A 576 -23.17 -1.97 -27.44
C LYS A 576 -23.38 -3.45 -27.15
N ASN A 577 -22.33 -4.13 -26.66
CA ASN A 577 -22.36 -5.55 -26.36
C ASN A 577 -22.80 -5.82 -24.91
N ALA A 578 -22.75 -4.81 -24.03
CA ALA A 578 -23.04 -4.97 -22.62
C ALA A 578 -24.52 -5.34 -22.37
N LYS A 579 -24.74 -6.31 -21.49
CA LYS A 579 -26.07 -6.78 -21.07
C LYS A 579 -26.17 -6.96 -19.56
N THR A 580 -25.06 -6.99 -18.87
CA THR A 580 -24.94 -7.35 -17.45
C THR A 580 -25.39 -6.20 -16.56
N PRO A 581 -26.36 -6.40 -15.64
CA PRO A 581 -26.69 -5.42 -14.60
C PRO A 581 -25.45 -4.96 -13.85
N THR A 582 -25.23 -3.64 -13.76
CA THR A 582 -23.99 -3.08 -13.23
C THR A 582 -24.25 -2.02 -12.15
N LEU A 583 -23.67 -2.21 -10.98
CA LEU A 583 -23.56 -1.19 -9.94
C LEU A 583 -22.24 -0.43 -10.13
N ILE A 584 -22.33 0.89 -10.15
CA ILE A 584 -21.18 1.79 -10.35
C ILE A 584 -21.06 2.66 -9.09
N LEU A 585 -19.87 2.66 -8.47
CA LEU A 585 -19.58 3.37 -7.23
C LEU A 585 -18.43 4.35 -7.48
N GLN A 586 -18.60 5.64 -7.14
CA GLN A 586 -17.62 6.66 -7.50
C GLN A 586 -17.53 7.79 -6.48
N GLY A 587 -16.31 8.16 -6.09
CA GLY A 587 -16.02 9.38 -5.36
C GLY A 587 -16.16 10.62 -6.25
N GLU A 588 -16.79 11.70 -5.77
CA GLU A 588 -16.92 12.93 -6.57
C GLU A 588 -15.59 13.70 -6.71
N ASN A 589 -14.69 13.55 -5.73
CA ASN A 589 -13.37 14.19 -5.73
C ASN A 589 -12.24 13.21 -6.12
N ASP A 590 -12.58 12.13 -6.80
CA ASP A 590 -11.61 11.20 -7.34
C ASP A 590 -10.84 11.86 -8.49
N THR A 591 -9.54 12.03 -8.30
CA THR A 591 -8.61 12.60 -9.29
C THR A 591 -7.74 11.54 -9.95
N ASN A 592 -7.72 10.32 -9.42
CA ASN A 592 -7.04 9.19 -10.05
C ASN A 592 -7.90 8.66 -11.21
N ASP A 593 -9.13 8.22 -10.87
CA ASP A 593 -10.10 7.72 -11.84
C ASP A 593 -11.29 8.70 -11.84
N PRO A 594 -11.22 9.75 -12.66
CA PRO A 594 -12.15 10.89 -12.54
C PRO A 594 -13.61 10.49 -12.70
N LEU A 595 -14.52 11.16 -11.97
CA LEU A 595 -15.97 10.95 -11.99
C LEU A 595 -16.57 10.82 -13.40
N GLY A 596 -15.95 11.49 -14.38
CA GLY A 596 -16.34 11.41 -15.79
C GLY A 596 -16.37 9.99 -16.33
N GLN A 597 -15.48 9.12 -15.91
CA GLN A 597 -15.39 7.73 -16.33
C GLN A 597 -16.68 6.95 -15.97
N SER A 598 -17.08 7.01 -14.71
CA SER A 598 -18.32 6.40 -14.24
C SER A 598 -19.56 6.98 -14.89
N GLN A 599 -19.57 8.29 -15.20
CA GLN A 599 -20.68 8.93 -15.91
C GLN A 599 -20.77 8.49 -17.37
N GLU A 600 -19.63 8.31 -18.06
CA GLU A 600 -19.59 7.76 -19.43
C GLU A 600 -20.13 6.34 -19.45
N LEU A 601 -19.69 5.46 -18.55
CA LEU A 601 -20.18 4.10 -18.39
C LEU A 601 -21.69 4.08 -18.16
N TYR A 602 -22.18 4.82 -17.15
CA TYR A 602 -23.59 4.83 -16.79
C TYR A 602 -24.48 5.26 -17.96
N ARG A 603 -24.11 6.33 -18.64
CA ARG A 603 -24.88 6.84 -19.80
C ARG A 603 -24.91 5.84 -20.95
N ALA A 604 -23.79 5.16 -21.23
CA ALA A 604 -23.72 4.14 -22.26
C ALA A 604 -24.61 2.94 -21.94
N LEU A 605 -24.55 2.42 -20.70
CA LEU A 605 -25.40 1.31 -20.25
C LEU A 605 -26.89 1.67 -20.34
N LYS A 606 -27.28 2.86 -19.89
CA LYS A 606 -28.65 3.37 -19.99
C LYS A 606 -29.10 3.50 -21.45
N HIS A 607 -28.23 3.98 -22.35
CA HIS A 607 -28.53 4.10 -23.78
C HIS A 607 -28.87 2.74 -24.42
N TYR A 608 -28.15 1.69 -24.03
CA TYR A 608 -28.40 0.34 -24.52
C TYR A 608 -29.45 -0.45 -23.71
N GLY A 609 -30.13 0.20 -22.77
CA GLY A 609 -31.23 -0.39 -21.98
C GLY A 609 -30.76 -1.39 -20.92
N VAL A 610 -29.47 -1.37 -20.54
CA VAL A 610 -28.92 -2.20 -19.49
C VAL A 610 -29.29 -1.63 -18.11
N ARG A 611 -29.68 -2.48 -17.17
CA ARG A 611 -29.90 -2.09 -15.78
C ARG A 611 -28.58 -1.60 -15.18
N ALA A 612 -28.53 -0.35 -14.79
CA ALA A 612 -27.36 0.26 -14.15
C ALA A 612 -27.78 1.25 -13.06
N GLU A 613 -27.02 1.25 -11.96
CA GLU A 613 -27.11 2.24 -10.90
C GLU A 613 -25.73 2.90 -10.73
N LEU A 614 -25.70 4.23 -10.74
CA LEU A 614 -24.51 5.03 -10.43
C LEU A 614 -24.73 5.70 -9.08
N VAL A 615 -23.85 5.39 -8.12
CA VAL A 615 -23.82 6.01 -6.81
C VAL A 615 -22.60 6.92 -6.73
N GLN A 616 -22.83 8.20 -6.56
CA GLN A 616 -21.80 9.23 -6.39
C GLN A 616 -21.66 9.55 -4.91
N TYR A 617 -20.45 9.52 -4.40
CA TYR A 617 -20.15 9.82 -3.01
C TYR A 617 -19.52 11.22 -2.92
N PRO A 618 -20.28 12.22 -2.43
CA PRO A 618 -19.78 13.58 -2.30
C PRO A 618 -18.51 13.65 -1.45
N ARG A 619 -17.56 14.49 -1.88
CA ARG A 619 -16.27 14.73 -1.18
C ARG A 619 -15.27 13.56 -1.17
N GLU A 620 -15.67 12.35 -1.54
CA GLU A 620 -14.80 11.20 -1.50
C GLU A 620 -13.75 11.23 -2.62
N PRO A 621 -12.47 11.00 -2.27
CA PRO A 621 -11.41 10.76 -3.23
C PRO A 621 -11.45 9.32 -3.76
N HIS A 622 -10.39 8.87 -4.44
CA HIS A 622 -10.25 7.52 -4.99
C HIS A 622 -10.47 6.39 -3.95
N GLY A 623 -9.99 6.58 -2.72
CA GLY A 623 -10.27 5.70 -1.57
C GLY A 623 -11.27 6.36 -0.64
N PRO A 624 -12.53 5.88 -0.52
CA PRO A 624 -13.54 6.49 0.34
C PRO A 624 -13.09 6.59 1.81
N GLN A 625 -13.30 7.75 2.42
CA GLN A 625 -12.78 8.09 3.76
C GLN A 625 -13.87 8.35 4.81
N GLU A 626 -15.12 8.52 4.40
CA GLU A 626 -16.23 8.76 5.33
C GLU A 626 -16.86 7.44 5.79
N GLU A 627 -17.11 7.31 7.10
CA GLU A 627 -17.69 6.13 7.73
C GLU A 627 -18.99 5.68 7.07
N LYS A 628 -19.93 6.61 6.87
CA LYS A 628 -21.25 6.30 6.30
C LYS A 628 -21.19 5.90 4.84
N HIS A 629 -20.26 6.47 4.08
CA HIS A 629 -20.05 6.12 2.68
C HIS A 629 -19.46 4.72 2.55
N ASN A 630 -18.45 4.37 3.35
CA ASN A 630 -17.89 3.02 3.37
C ASN A 630 -18.94 1.97 3.77
N LEU A 631 -19.77 2.29 4.77
CA LEU A 631 -20.85 1.41 5.18
C LEU A 631 -21.90 1.24 4.06
N ASP A 632 -22.29 2.32 3.39
CA ASP A 632 -23.23 2.28 2.26
C ASP A 632 -22.65 1.47 1.08
N ILE A 633 -21.35 1.65 0.75
CA ILE A 633 -20.66 0.86 -0.28
C ILE A 633 -20.78 -0.64 -0.01
N LEU A 634 -20.40 -1.09 1.19
CA LEU A 634 -20.45 -2.51 1.55
C LEU A 634 -21.87 -3.09 1.51
N ASN A 635 -22.85 -2.33 2.00
CA ASN A 635 -24.26 -2.75 1.98
C ASN A 635 -24.80 -2.85 0.55
N ARG A 636 -24.49 -1.87 -0.33
CA ARG A 636 -24.91 -1.91 -1.74
C ARG A 636 -24.28 -3.06 -2.49
N ILE A 637 -22.99 -3.31 -2.32
CA ILE A 637 -22.30 -4.44 -2.95
C ILE A 637 -22.97 -5.76 -2.57
N LEU A 638 -23.20 -5.97 -1.27
CA LEU A 638 -23.86 -7.19 -0.80
C LEU A 638 -25.27 -7.34 -1.37
N HIS A 639 -26.08 -6.27 -1.29
CA HIS A 639 -27.44 -6.28 -1.80
C HIS A 639 -27.50 -6.50 -3.31
N TRP A 640 -26.62 -5.87 -4.08
CA TRP A 640 -26.57 -5.99 -5.54
C TRP A 640 -26.26 -7.42 -6.01
N TYR A 641 -25.30 -8.09 -5.33
CA TYR A 641 -25.03 -9.49 -5.61
C TYR A 641 -26.17 -10.40 -5.15
N ASP A 642 -26.77 -10.14 -4.00
CA ASP A 642 -27.90 -10.93 -3.47
C ASP A 642 -29.12 -10.89 -4.41
N GLU A 643 -29.45 -9.75 -4.98
CA GLU A 643 -30.57 -9.61 -5.92
C GLU A 643 -30.35 -10.33 -7.26
N ASN A 644 -29.10 -10.50 -7.71
CA ASN A 644 -28.82 -10.93 -9.08
C ASN A 644 -28.18 -12.34 -9.16
N LEU A 645 -27.68 -12.92 -8.06
CA LEU A 645 -27.01 -14.22 -8.04
C LEU A 645 -27.65 -15.28 -7.14
N LYS A 646 -28.48 -14.90 -6.15
CA LYS A 646 -29.19 -15.84 -5.25
C LYS A 646 -30.51 -16.35 -5.80
#